data_cab1c9dde43259cf944d77836a3a4e97
#
_entry.id   cab1c9dde43259cf944d77836a3a4e97
#
_cell.length_a   1.000
_cell.length_b   1.000
_cell.length_c   1.000
_cell.angle_alpha   90.00
_cell.angle_beta   90.00
_cell.angle_gamma   90.00
#
_symmetry.space_group_name_H-M   'P 1'
#
loop_
_entity.id
_entity.type
_entity.pdbx_description
1 polymer ?
#
loop_
_entity_poly.entity_id
_entity_poly.type
_entity_poly.pdbx_seq_one_letter_code
_entity_poly.pdbx_strand_id
1 'polypeptide(L)'
;MSKINIDRIVKDIKSKTTSLTPIIEAVCNSIDAIGSERTDGVIDIVIKRNPQQFLELDSSHSLPEIISIDVIDNGEGFTEKNKDSFDTYRSGLKISKGGKGFGRFMYLKYFNHVSIESIFYEENRYKRRSFTFGHANEIIENETIECLEYYEGIHSGTILHLESIKEHDLDKGLDVIARKLVERLLVFFVTGGIHTPKITIKEEDGSNSIVLNNYIGKDSDIQQVGSDESITLHGKDNDWIFTVKIYKIYYSAITNKICLTANMREVTDSAIHNYVPEFKEPMFELNDKGIQKNYMIKAYVQGSYLDDNVTIERDGFTFGKEEEIYSDLSERQIMKTVATIVKRYFQEDIQKRYNDKKQKVEHYVYSSAPWNKTLLKDVDMESIPIGISNFDLEMRFQKIKFEKEQNARIALKELQDKQSSEKDENMSFEDEVNDILKNVTDTAKNDLAHYVCQRRRIIELFDDLRKRLETGKTHKESEMHNLIFPMIKDDRQVEYEDHNLWLLDERFNFTQYIASDEVISKVDHKEPDLAIFYESGLFYRNGENSITSPIAIVEFKRPKRTNYPDDENPITQALRYAGKILSGKYEMPEGLEEVIVDKNVTPVYIYIVCDIVPKIVEFAGFAGLSISPDKQGYFGYNSQYNAYIEIKSFKKVIDDAKMRNQIFFKKLGLS
;
A
#
# COMPACT_ATOMS: atom_id res chain seq x y z
N MET A 1 15.91 -60.03 10.36
CA MET A 1 15.34 -58.72 10.60
C MET A 1 16.04 -57.70 9.70
N SER A 2 15.31 -56.91 8.94
CA SER A 2 15.92 -55.82 8.16
C SER A 2 16.37 -54.74 9.13
N LYS A 3 17.66 -54.33 9.07
CA LYS A 3 18.18 -53.25 9.92
C LYS A 3 17.74 -51.90 9.37
N ILE A 4 17.19 -51.02 10.20
CA ILE A 4 16.80 -49.65 9.86
C ILE A 4 17.95 -48.76 10.31
N ASN A 5 18.39 -47.81 9.42
CA ASN A 5 19.36 -46.80 9.80
C ASN A 5 18.63 -45.52 10.19
N ILE A 6 18.40 -45.32 11.48
CA ILE A 6 17.59 -44.19 12.02
C ILE A 6 18.28 -42.86 11.77
N ASP A 7 19.60 -42.76 11.95
CA ASP A 7 20.33 -41.51 11.68
C ASP A 7 20.21 -41.06 10.24
N ARG A 8 20.15 -41.99 9.27
CA ARG A 8 19.95 -41.67 7.87
C ARG A 8 18.52 -41.19 7.61
N ILE A 9 17.54 -41.81 8.22
CA ILE A 9 16.14 -41.40 8.14
C ILE A 9 15.97 -39.95 8.65
N VAL A 10 16.55 -39.64 9.80
CA VAL A 10 16.52 -38.29 10.39
C VAL A 10 17.18 -37.24 9.48
N LYS A 11 18.33 -37.57 8.85
CA LYS A 11 19.02 -36.69 7.90
C LYS A 11 18.25 -36.50 6.58
N ASP A 12 17.53 -37.51 6.14
CA ASP A 12 16.76 -37.47 4.88
C ASP A 12 15.44 -36.65 5.02
N ILE A 13 15.09 -36.21 6.22
CA ILE A 13 13.92 -35.35 6.45
C ILE A 13 14.19 -33.94 5.88
N LYS A 14 13.78 -33.72 4.61
CA LYS A 14 14.01 -32.46 3.87
C LYS A 14 13.01 -31.33 4.17
N SER A 15 12.00 -31.57 5.01
CA SER A 15 10.96 -30.56 5.29
C SER A 15 11.52 -29.35 6.07
N LYS A 16 11.06 -28.14 5.74
CA LYS A 16 11.29 -26.94 6.56
C LYS A 16 10.56 -27.09 7.89
N THR A 17 11.27 -27.61 8.90
CA THR A 17 10.76 -27.86 10.25
C THR A 17 11.52 -27.00 11.25
N THR A 18 10.96 -26.76 12.43
CA THR A 18 11.54 -26.00 13.54
C THR A 18 11.52 -26.82 14.81
N SER A 19 12.17 -26.41 15.87
CA SER A 19 12.13 -27.07 17.19
C SER A 19 10.73 -27.16 17.80
N LEU A 20 9.76 -26.42 17.27
CA LEU A 20 8.34 -26.55 17.62
C LEU A 20 7.68 -27.80 17.01
N THR A 21 8.18 -28.29 15.88
CA THR A 21 7.57 -29.45 15.16
C THR A 21 7.47 -30.72 16.00
N PRO A 22 8.49 -31.14 16.77
CA PRO A 22 8.41 -32.28 17.69
C PRO A 22 7.25 -32.15 18.69
N ILE A 23 7.07 -30.95 19.25
CA ILE A 23 6.02 -30.69 20.24
C ILE A 23 4.64 -30.88 19.61
N ILE A 24 4.45 -30.32 18.40
CA ILE A 24 3.20 -30.46 17.63
C ILE A 24 2.91 -31.94 17.34
N GLU A 25 3.91 -32.68 16.88
CA GLU A 25 3.77 -34.12 16.62
C GLU A 25 3.46 -34.92 17.89
N ALA A 26 4.07 -34.57 19.02
CA ALA A 26 3.77 -35.19 20.31
C ALA A 26 2.32 -34.94 20.72
N VAL A 27 1.86 -33.68 20.68
CA VAL A 27 0.49 -33.31 20.99
C VAL A 27 -0.50 -34.01 20.05
N CYS A 28 -0.22 -34.10 18.75
CA CYS A 28 -1.06 -34.81 17.81
C CYS A 28 -1.16 -36.31 18.15
N ASN A 29 -0.03 -36.92 18.52
CA ASN A 29 -0.02 -38.33 18.95
C ASN A 29 -0.80 -38.54 20.25
N SER A 30 -0.73 -37.61 21.19
CA SER A 30 -1.51 -37.62 22.44
C SER A 30 -3.01 -37.44 22.16
N ILE A 31 -3.42 -36.55 21.23
CA ILE A 31 -4.82 -36.41 20.80
C ILE A 31 -5.34 -37.74 20.21
N ASP A 32 -4.51 -38.36 19.36
CA ASP A 32 -4.86 -39.67 18.78
C ASP A 32 -4.99 -40.79 19.84
N ALA A 33 -4.14 -40.78 20.88
CA ALA A 33 -4.15 -41.77 21.97
C ALA A 33 -5.30 -41.56 22.94
N ILE A 34 -5.79 -40.34 23.12
CA ILE A 34 -6.97 -40.00 23.90
C ILE A 34 -8.25 -40.48 23.16
N GLY A 35 -8.26 -40.31 21.82
CA GLY A 35 -9.37 -40.67 20.97
C GLY A 35 -10.52 -39.67 20.96
N SER A 36 -11.36 -39.75 19.92
CA SER A 36 -12.39 -38.74 19.63
C SER A 36 -13.67 -38.88 20.47
N GLU A 37 -13.80 -39.93 21.29
CA GLU A 37 -15.01 -40.16 22.07
C GLU A 37 -14.88 -39.73 23.54
N ARG A 38 -13.65 -39.41 23.99
CA ARG A 38 -13.40 -38.99 25.37
C ARG A 38 -13.60 -37.49 25.53
N THR A 39 -14.23 -37.11 26.62
CA THR A 39 -14.46 -35.71 27.00
C THR A 39 -13.54 -35.21 28.13
N ASP A 40 -12.81 -36.15 28.77
CA ASP A 40 -11.91 -35.94 29.91
C ASP A 40 -10.42 -35.95 29.50
N GLY A 41 -10.14 -35.77 28.22
CA GLY A 41 -8.78 -35.74 27.68
C GLY A 41 -7.97 -34.54 28.22
N VAL A 42 -6.76 -34.82 28.69
CA VAL A 42 -5.81 -33.78 29.16
C VAL A 42 -4.43 -34.01 28.54
N ILE A 43 -3.81 -32.95 28.10
CA ILE A 43 -2.44 -32.91 27.59
C ILE A 43 -1.71 -31.75 28.27
N ASP A 44 -0.64 -32.07 28.98
CA ASP A 44 0.24 -31.07 29.60
C ASP A 44 1.59 -31.03 28.89
N ILE A 45 2.00 -29.85 28.47
CA ILE A 45 3.33 -29.55 27.90
C ILE A 45 4.11 -28.85 28.97
N VAL A 46 5.13 -29.51 29.55
CA VAL A 46 5.94 -28.99 30.64
C VAL A 46 7.28 -28.52 30.11
N ILE A 47 7.56 -27.25 30.27
CA ILE A 47 8.81 -26.60 29.81
C ILE A 47 9.84 -26.61 30.92
N LYS A 48 11.04 -27.13 30.62
CA LYS A 48 12.17 -27.16 31.55
C LYS A 48 13.29 -26.25 31.07
N ARG A 49 13.76 -25.35 31.95
CA ARG A 49 14.74 -24.34 31.60
C ARG A 49 16.09 -24.60 32.22
N ASN A 50 17.12 -23.97 31.65
CA ASN A 50 18.51 -24.10 32.16
C ASN A 50 18.63 -23.44 33.56
N PRO A 51 18.85 -24.22 34.62
CA PRO A 51 18.89 -23.69 35.98
C PRO A 51 20.11 -22.77 36.23
N GLN A 52 21.23 -22.94 35.51
CA GLN A 52 22.42 -22.12 35.67
C GLN A 52 22.21 -20.68 35.19
N GLN A 53 21.38 -20.48 34.15
CA GLN A 53 21.10 -19.15 33.65
C GLN A 53 20.20 -18.33 34.59
N PHE A 54 19.45 -18.94 35.47
CA PHE A 54 18.71 -18.23 36.53
C PHE A 54 19.61 -17.49 37.50
N LEU A 55 20.83 -18.01 37.72
CA LEU A 55 21.82 -17.42 38.64
C LEU A 55 22.60 -16.26 38.00
N GLU A 56 22.72 -16.23 36.68
CA GLU A 56 23.49 -15.23 35.92
C GLU A 56 22.69 -14.02 35.45
N LEU A 57 21.36 -14.13 35.40
CA LEU A 57 20.46 -13.12 34.81
C LEU A 57 19.98 -12.06 35.82
N ASP A 58 20.76 -11.69 36.79
CA ASP A 58 20.39 -10.82 37.92
C ASP A 58 19.95 -9.36 37.52
N SER A 59 19.92 -9.03 36.24
CA SER A 59 19.51 -7.67 35.79
C SER A 59 18.94 -7.53 34.36
N SER A 60 18.79 -8.60 33.60
CA SER A 60 18.19 -8.50 32.27
C SER A 60 16.87 -9.29 32.19
N HIS A 61 15.84 -8.69 31.59
CA HIS A 61 14.47 -9.23 31.41
C HIS A 61 14.40 -10.46 30.46
N SER A 62 15.46 -11.24 30.29
CA SER A 62 15.49 -12.39 29.37
C SER A 62 15.30 -13.69 30.13
N LEU A 63 14.28 -14.46 29.76
CA LEU A 63 14.05 -15.80 30.29
C LEU A 63 15.22 -16.75 29.95
N PRO A 64 15.57 -17.72 30.82
CA PRO A 64 16.54 -18.76 30.55
C PRO A 64 16.12 -19.62 29.33
N GLU A 65 17.10 -20.25 28.70
CA GLU A 65 16.86 -21.13 27.56
C GLU A 65 16.12 -22.40 27.95
N ILE A 66 15.27 -22.86 27.05
CA ILE A 66 14.56 -24.14 27.20
C ILE A 66 15.54 -25.25 26.86
N ILE A 67 15.70 -26.22 27.75
CA ILE A 67 16.62 -27.36 27.58
C ILE A 67 15.89 -28.69 27.34
N SER A 68 14.71 -28.85 27.91
CA SER A 68 13.92 -30.08 27.80
C SER A 68 12.42 -29.78 27.87
N ILE A 69 11.60 -30.69 27.33
CA ILE A 69 10.15 -30.57 27.29
C ILE A 69 9.53 -31.94 27.57
N ASP A 70 8.59 -31.99 28.49
CA ASP A 70 7.76 -33.19 28.67
C ASP A 70 6.38 -32.98 28.07
N VAL A 71 5.86 -33.97 27.36
CA VAL A 71 4.47 -33.99 26.89
C VAL A 71 3.78 -35.14 27.59
N ILE A 72 2.75 -34.82 28.39
CA ILE A 72 2.06 -35.73 29.29
C ILE A 72 0.61 -35.81 28.83
N ASP A 73 0.11 -37.05 28.60
CA ASP A 73 -1.29 -37.29 28.27
C ASP A 73 -1.93 -38.34 29.15
N ASN A 74 -3.25 -38.35 29.19
CA ASN A 74 -4.06 -39.38 29.84
C ASN A 74 -4.70 -40.31 28.81
N GLY A 75 -4.04 -40.58 27.68
CA GLY A 75 -4.52 -41.50 26.64
C GLY A 75 -4.49 -42.96 27.03
N GLU A 76 -4.69 -43.84 26.06
CA GLU A 76 -4.73 -45.32 26.28
C GLU A 76 -3.34 -45.90 26.64
N GLY A 77 -2.28 -45.18 26.40
CA GLY A 77 -0.91 -45.58 26.66
C GLY A 77 -0.33 -46.54 25.61
N PHE A 78 0.92 -47.02 25.88
CA PHE A 78 1.65 -47.92 24.99
C PHE A 78 1.30 -49.38 25.24
N THR A 79 0.07 -49.79 24.86
CA THR A 79 -0.33 -51.20 24.74
C THR A 79 0.59 -51.94 23.79
N GLU A 80 0.56 -53.28 23.75
CA GLU A 80 1.36 -54.03 22.78
C GLU A 80 1.09 -53.59 21.33
N LYS A 81 -0.17 -53.32 20.99
CA LYS A 81 -0.56 -52.84 19.67
C LYS A 81 0.08 -51.48 19.34
N ASN A 82 0.09 -50.54 20.28
CA ASN A 82 0.66 -49.19 20.09
C ASN A 82 2.18 -49.23 20.02
N LYS A 83 2.79 -50.06 20.84
CA LYS A 83 4.23 -50.33 20.83
C LYS A 83 4.67 -50.94 19.50
N ASP A 84 4.00 -51.96 19.00
CA ASP A 84 4.32 -52.56 17.71
C ASP A 84 4.17 -51.56 16.56
N SER A 85 3.17 -50.69 16.63
CA SER A 85 3.01 -49.62 15.68
C SER A 85 4.12 -48.60 15.76
N PHE A 86 4.61 -48.28 16.96
CA PHE A 86 5.73 -47.35 17.16
C PHE A 86 7.05 -48.00 16.73
N ASP A 87 7.25 -49.28 16.92
CA ASP A 87 8.47 -50.01 16.53
C ASP A 87 8.53 -50.33 15.02
N THR A 88 7.40 -50.23 14.31
CA THR A 88 7.32 -50.54 12.89
C THR A 88 7.52 -49.30 12.03
N TYR A 89 8.61 -49.25 11.25
CA TYR A 89 8.82 -48.20 10.27
C TYR A 89 7.70 -48.18 9.22
N ARG A 90 7.06 -47.01 9.02
CA ARG A 90 5.88 -46.84 8.17
C ARG A 90 4.71 -47.76 8.55
N SER A 91 4.43 -47.86 9.84
CA SER A 91 3.30 -48.63 10.35
C SER A 91 1.98 -48.26 9.65
N GLY A 92 1.23 -49.29 9.22
CA GLY A 92 -0.08 -49.13 8.59
C GLY A 92 -1.23 -48.88 9.56
N LEU A 93 -1.01 -48.93 10.88
CA LEU A 93 -2.07 -48.86 11.89
C LEU A 93 -2.87 -47.54 11.88
N LYS A 94 -2.23 -46.44 11.49
CA LYS A 94 -2.84 -45.12 11.45
C LYS A 94 -3.03 -44.58 10.02
N ILE A 95 -2.97 -45.43 8.99
CA ILE A 95 -3.16 -44.99 7.59
C ILE A 95 -4.54 -44.35 7.42
N SER A 96 -5.61 -44.98 7.96
CA SER A 96 -6.96 -44.43 7.89
C SER A 96 -7.14 -43.10 8.63
N LYS A 97 -6.29 -42.81 9.62
CA LYS A 97 -6.20 -41.53 10.32
C LYS A 97 -5.07 -40.66 9.76
N GLY A 98 -4.44 -41.07 8.63
CA GLY A 98 -3.39 -40.40 7.89
C GLY A 98 -2.03 -40.30 8.59
N GLY A 99 -1.72 -41.21 9.50
CA GLY A 99 -0.39 -41.31 10.10
C GLY A 99 0.62 -41.82 9.09
N LYS A 100 1.68 -41.03 8.83
CA LYS A 100 2.82 -41.43 7.94
C LYS A 100 3.82 -42.32 8.61
N GLY A 101 3.73 -42.52 9.93
CA GLY A 101 4.73 -43.21 10.72
C GLY A 101 6.11 -42.51 10.76
N PHE A 102 6.19 -41.26 10.31
CA PHE A 102 7.41 -40.47 10.21
C PHE A 102 7.54 -39.38 11.30
N GLY A 103 6.42 -38.87 11.82
CA GLY A 103 6.40 -37.74 12.73
C GLY A 103 7.26 -37.93 13.98
N ARG A 104 7.33 -39.12 14.53
CA ARG A 104 8.16 -39.44 15.69
C ARG A 104 9.67 -39.21 15.46
N PHE A 105 10.18 -39.39 14.23
CA PHE A 105 11.60 -39.15 13.94
C PHE A 105 11.97 -37.65 14.04
N MET A 106 11.00 -36.75 14.09
CA MET A 106 11.23 -35.35 14.41
C MET A 106 11.76 -35.14 15.83
N TYR A 107 11.41 -36.04 16.75
CA TYR A 107 11.96 -35.97 18.11
C TYR A 107 13.48 -36.06 18.08
N LEU A 108 14.04 -37.07 17.40
CA LEU A 108 15.47 -37.29 17.28
C LEU A 108 16.18 -36.23 16.41
N LYS A 109 15.47 -35.54 15.55
CA LYS A 109 16.03 -34.44 14.77
C LYS A 109 16.42 -33.25 15.64
N TYR A 110 15.59 -32.94 16.64
CA TYR A 110 15.73 -31.73 17.45
C TYR A 110 16.18 -31.96 18.88
N PHE A 111 16.12 -33.20 19.40
CA PHE A 111 16.53 -33.55 20.76
C PHE A 111 17.59 -34.68 20.76
N ASN A 112 18.51 -34.62 21.73
CA ASN A 112 19.59 -35.63 21.85
C ASN A 112 19.09 -36.91 22.52
N HIS A 113 18.20 -36.78 23.49
CA HIS A 113 17.64 -37.91 24.22
C HIS A 113 16.11 -37.86 24.20
N VAL A 114 15.51 -38.99 23.88
CA VAL A 114 14.07 -39.13 23.85
C VAL A 114 13.67 -40.39 24.57
N SER A 115 12.89 -40.29 25.64
CA SER A 115 12.43 -41.42 26.39
C SER A 115 10.90 -41.36 26.60
N ILE A 116 10.31 -42.52 26.74
CA ILE A 116 8.86 -42.65 26.90
C ILE A 116 8.62 -43.49 28.16
N GLU A 117 7.74 -42.98 29.01
CA GLU A 117 7.12 -43.72 30.12
C GLU A 117 5.63 -43.77 29.92
N SER A 118 5.04 -44.99 30.02
CA SER A 118 3.61 -45.12 29.78
C SER A 118 2.97 -46.15 30.72
N ILE A 119 1.84 -45.78 31.27
CA ILE A 119 0.96 -46.68 32.00
C ILE A 119 -0.19 -47.05 31.08
N PHE A 120 -0.50 -48.33 30.97
CA PHE A 120 -1.59 -48.86 30.15
C PHE A 120 -2.29 -50.03 30.81
N TYR A 121 -3.56 -50.22 30.43
CA TYR A 121 -4.38 -51.31 30.95
C TYR A 121 -4.53 -52.42 29.90
N GLU A 122 -4.03 -53.60 30.22
CA GLU A 122 -4.06 -54.73 29.32
C GLU A 122 -4.08 -56.02 30.13
N GLU A 123 -4.76 -57.07 29.66
CA GLU A 123 -4.88 -58.35 30.36
C GLU A 123 -5.38 -58.19 31.81
N ASN A 124 -6.35 -57.34 32.05
CA ASN A 124 -6.96 -57.05 33.35
C ASN A 124 -6.01 -56.52 34.43
N ARG A 125 -4.90 -55.89 34.05
CA ARG A 125 -3.97 -55.22 35.00
C ARG A 125 -3.32 -53.99 34.38
N TYR A 126 -2.90 -53.10 35.25
CA TYR A 126 -2.06 -51.97 34.83
C TYR A 126 -0.64 -52.44 34.70
N LYS A 127 -0.01 -52.00 33.59
CA LYS A 127 1.42 -52.24 33.32
C LYS A 127 2.10 -50.89 33.09
N ARG A 128 3.38 -50.74 33.53
CA ARG A 128 4.23 -49.60 33.18
C ARG A 128 5.25 -50.07 32.16
N ARG A 129 5.36 -49.35 31.07
CA ARG A 129 6.38 -49.57 30.05
C ARG A 129 7.27 -48.34 29.98
N SER A 130 8.59 -48.51 29.99
CA SER A 130 9.55 -47.44 29.80
C SER A 130 10.57 -47.89 28.75
N PHE A 131 10.94 -46.97 27.84
CA PHE A 131 11.93 -47.25 26.82
C PHE A 131 12.56 -45.96 26.30
N THR A 132 13.70 -46.08 25.63
CA THR A 132 14.38 -44.97 24.93
C THR A 132 14.21 -45.10 23.44
N PHE A 133 14.09 -43.97 22.75
CA PHE A 133 14.05 -43.95 21.28
C PHE A 133 15.47 -44.06 20.75
N GLY A 134 15.80 -45.19 20.12
CA GLY A 134 17.13 -45.52 19.65
C GLY A 134 17.61 -44.64 18.49
N HIS A 135 18.93 -44.47 18.43
CA HIS A 135 19.60 -43.67 17.42
C HIS A 135 20.22 -44.45 16.27
N ALA A 136 20.35 -45.79 16.41
CA ALA A 136 21.14 -46.55 15.44
C ALA A 136 20.29 -47.50 14.58
N ASN A 137 19.96 -48.68 15.07
CA ASN A 137 19.37 -49.74 14.30
C ASN A 137 18.01 -50.22 14.81
N GLU A 138 17.67 -49.90 16.04
CA GLU A 138 16.45 -50.27 16.74
C GLU A 138 15.70 -49.01 17.14
N ILE A 139 14.38 -48.98 16.92
CA ILE A 139 13.54 -47.83 17.24
C ILE A 139 13.33 -47.75 18.76
N ILE A 140 13.13 -48.91 19.38
CA ILE A 140 12.96 -49.07 20.83
C ILE A 140 14.19 -49.71 21.41
N GLU A 141 14.84 -49.00 22.35
CA GLU A 141 15.98 -49.48 23.12
C GLU A 141 15.68 -49.42 24.62
N ASN A 142 16.33 -50.28 25.41
CA ASN A 142 16.22 -50.30 26.87
C ASN A 142 14.77 -50.47 27.38
N GLU A 143 13.97 -51.27 26.70
CA GLU A 143 12.58 -51.50 27.12
C GLU A 143 12.50 -52.23 28.44
N THR A 144 11.68 -51.71 29.34
CA THR A 144 11.27 -52.39 30.59
C THR A 144 9.77 -52.42 30.73
N ILE A 145 9.24 -53.52 31.24
CA ILE A 145 7.80 -53.67 31.52
C ILE A 145 7.61 -54.19 32.94
N GLU A 146 6.80 -53.45 33.70
CA GLU A 146 6.48 -53.79 35.09
C GLU A 146 4.96 -53.92 35.24
N CYS A 147 4.51 -54.95 35.95
CA CYS A 147 3.11 -55.03 36.36
C CYS A 147 2.92 -54.18 37.62
N LEU A 148 1.92 -53.32 37.59
CA LEU A 148 1.60 -52.42 38.71
C LEU A 148 0.48 -53.04 39.57
N GLU A 149 0.63 -52.90 40.90
CA GLU A 149 -0.47 -53.16 41.82
C GLU A 149 -1.51 -52.05 41.68
N TYR A 150 -2.82 -52.44 41.74
CA TYR A 150 -3.89 -51.45 41.64
C TYR A 150 -3.90 -50.56 42.90
N TYR A 151 -3.92 -49.25 42.69
CA TYR A 151 -4.19 -48.25 43.72
C TYR A 151 -5.24 -47.27 43.22
N GLU A 152 -5.96 -46.65 44.13
CA GLU A 152 -6.97 -45.67 43.78
C GLU A 152 -6.32 -44.46 43.08
N GLY A 153 -6.81 -44.11 41.89
CA GLY A 153 -6.25 -43.00 41.06
C GLY A 153 -5.25 -43.44 39.98
N ILE A 154 -4.91 -44.72 39.86
CA ILE A 154 -4.11 -45.20 38.72
C ILE A 154 -4.90 -45.09 37.44
N HIS A 155 -4.35 -44.48 36.43
CA HIS A 155 -4.94 -44.35 35.10
C HIS A 155 -3.90 -44.52 34.02
N SER A 156 -4.36 -44.88 32.82
CA SER A 156 -3.50 -44.93 31.63
C SER A 156 -3.08 -43.56 31.16
N GLY A 157 -1.93 -43.49 30.52
CA GLY A 157 -1.37 -42.26 29.96
C GLY A 157 0.08 -42.44 29.55
N THR A 158 0.64 -41.40 28.96
CA THR A 158 2.03 -41.41 28.47
C THR A 158 2.73 -40.14 28.85
N ILE A 159 4.01 -40.24 29.18
CA ILE A 159 4.96 -39.14 29.32
C ILE A 159 6.03 -39.32 28.25
N LEU A 160 6.12 -38.38 27.34
CA LEU A 160 7.20 -38.26 26.38
C LEU A 160 8.20 -37.21 26.86
N HIS A 161 9.43 -37.64 27.14
CA HIS A 161 10.54 -36.77 27.53
C HIS A 161 11.38 -36.43 26.31
N LEU A 162 11.45 -35.14 25.99
CA LEU A 162 12.28 -34.56 24.93
C LEU A 162 13.42 -33.79 25.59
N GLU A 163 14.64 -34.38 25.66
CA GLU A 163 15.70 -33.85 26.45
C GLU A 163 16.90 -33.39 25.61
N SER A 164 17.56 -32.34 26.09
CA SER A 164 18.76 -31.78 25.46
C SER A 164 18.52 -31.31 24.03
N ILE A 165 17.82 -30.19 23.91
CA ILE A 165 17.50 -29.57 22.61
C ILE A 165 18.79 -29.25 21.82
N LYS A 166 18.81 -29.58 20.52
CA LYS A 166 20.00 -29.41 19.65
C LYS A 166 20.11 -28.01 19.07
N GLU A 167 18.98 -27.41 18.76
CA GLU A 167 18.89 -26.08 18.14
C GLU A 167 18.05 -25.16 19.03
N HIS A 168 18.61 -23.98 19.38
CA HIS A 168 17.96 -23.01 20.26
C HIS A 168 17.12 -21.99 19.47
N ASP A 169 16.32 -22.46 18.50
CA ASP A 169 15.41 -21.65 17.69
C ASP A 169 13.99 -21.54 18.29
N LEU A 170 13.76 -22.17 19.45
CA LEU A 170 12.48 -22.10 20.15
C LEU A 170 12.38 -20.76 20.91
N ASP A 171 11.21 -20.11 20.80
CA ASP A 171 10.97 -18.87 21.55
C ASP A 171 11.06 -19.12 23.05
N LYS A 172 11.56 -18.10 23.78
CA LYS A 172 11.71 -18.20 25.24
C LYS A 172 10.40 -17.93 25.98
N GLY A 173 9.50 -17.12 25.41
CA GLY A 173 8.24 -16.75 26.03
C GLY A 173 7.17 -17.83 25.88
N LEU A 174 6.56 -18.23 26.99
CA LEU A 174 5.52 -19.26 27.01
C LEU A 174 4.29 -18.87 26.20
N ASP A 175 3.93 -17.58 26.23
CA ASP A 175 2.82 -17.00 25.48
C ASP A 175 3.05 -17.06 23.96
N VAL A 176 4.28 -16.84 23.51
CA VAL A 176 4.65 -16.93 22.09
C VAL A 176 4.58 -18.37 21.60
N ILE A 177 5.10 -19.31 22.39
CA ILE A 177 5.00 -20.74 22.08
C ILE A 177 3.55 -21.18 22.06
N ALA A 178 2.74 -20.77 23.06
CA ALA A 178 1.33 -21.09 23.14
C ALA A 178 0.56 -20.63 21.88
N ARG A 179 0.75 -19.39 21.45
CA ARG A 179 0.12 -18.86 20.24
C ARG A 179 0.51 -19.63 18.98
N LYS A 180 1.78 -19.96 18.81
CA LYS A 180 2.26 -20.76 17.67
C LYS A 180 1.69 -22.20 17.71
N LEU A 181 1.58 -22.80 18.89
CA LEU A 181 0.95 -24.11 19.05
C LEU A 181 -0.54 -24.05 18.69
N VAL A 182 -1.29 -23.06 19.22
CA VAL A 182 -2.71 -22.89 18.90
C VAL A 182 -2.91 -22.70 17.40
N GLU A 183 -2.07 -21.91 16.75
CA GLU A 183 -2.15 -21.68 15.31
C GLU A 183 -1.98 -22.97 14.49
N ARG A 184 -1.02 -23.81 14.89
CA ARG A 184 -0.73 -25.10 14.23
C ARG A 184 -1.75 -26.20 14.55
N LEU A 185 -2.31 -26.17 15.75
CA LEU A 185 -3.30 -27.13 16.24
C LEU A 185 -4.75 -26.65 16.05
N LEU A 186 -4.94 -25.47 15.41
CA LEU A 186 -6.25 -24.82 15.33
C LEU A 186 -7.34 -25.73 14.77
N VAL A 187 -7.01 -26.57 13.79
CA VAL A 187 -7.95 -27.54 13.22
C VAL A 187 -8.56 -28.43 14.31
N PHE A 188 -7.76 -28.98 15.24
CA PHE A 188 -8.26 -29.83 16.32
C PHE A 188 -9.21 -29.06 17.23
N PHE A 189 -8.90 -27.82 17.57
CA PHE A 189 -9.77 -27.02 18.43
C PHE A 189 -11.10 -26.66 17.78
N VAL A 190 -11.10 -26.41 16.46
CA VAL A 190 -12.29 -25.96 15.74
C VAL A 190 -13.15 -27.11 15.25
N THR A 191 -12.59 -28.33 15.09
CA THR A 191 -13.28 -29.51 14.58
C THR A 191 -13.72 -30.45 15.69
N GLY A 192 -12.94 -30.57 16.77
CA GLY A 192 -13.17 -31.53 17.86
C GLY A 192 -14.32 -31.18 18.81
N GLY A 193 -14.73 -29.91 18.88
CA GLY A 193 -15.81 -29.47 19.76
C GLY A 193 -15.57 -29.85 21.22
N ILE A 194 -16.55 -30.47 21.87
CA ILE A 194 -16.49 -30.94 23.28
C ILE A 194 -15.49 -32.08 23.52
N HIS A 195 -15.06 -32.74 22.48
CA HIS A 195 -14.10 -33.85 22.54
C HIS A 195 -12.65 -33.41 22.36
N THR A 196 -12.40 -32.10 22.22
CA THR A 196 -11.04 -31.58 22.18
C THR A 196 -10.41 -31.65 23.56
N PRO A 197 -9.25 -32.36 23.72
CA PRO A 197 -8.57 -32.39 25.01
C PRO A 197 -8.24 -31.00 25.56
N LYS A 198 -8.21 -30.87 26.88
CA LYS A 198 -7.65 -29.70 27.52
C LYS A 198 -6.13 -29.72 27.35
N ILE A 199 -5.57 -28.78 26.59
CA ILE A 199 -4.12 -28.69 26.34
C ILE A 199 -3.57 -27.53 27.15
N THR A 200 -2.58 -27.80 28.00
CA THR A 200 -1.95 -26.81 28.86
C THR A 200 -0.45 -26.79 28.60
N ILE A 201 0.14 -25.61 28.39
CA ILE A 201 1.60 -25.40 28.44
C ILE A 201 1.96 -24.70 29.74
N LYS A 202 2.97 -25.22 30.46
CA LYS A 202 3.36 -24.70 31.76
C LYS A 202 4.85 -24.84 32.02
N GLU A 203 5.38 -23.97 32.88
CA GLU A 203 6.73 -24.12 33.44
C GLU A 203 6.77 -25.28 34.43
N GLU A 204 7.91 -25.96 34.56
CA GLU A 204 8.13 -27.09 35.46
C GLU A 204 7.83 -26.76 36.92
N ASP A 205 8.22 -25.53 37.33
CA ASP A 205 7.98 -25.02 38.71
C ASP A 205 6.55 -24.55 38.97
N GLY A 206 5.68 -24.60 37.98
CA GLY A 206 4.30 -24.13 38.05
C GLY A 206 4.13 -22.61 38.11
N SER A 207 5.19 -21.83 37.95
CA SER A 207 5.15 -20.36 38.03
C SER A 207 4.27 -19.72 36.97
N ASN A 208 4.15 -20.34 35.80
CA ASN A 208 3.32 -19.88 34.70
C ASN A 208 2.64 -21.07 34.01
N SER A 209 1.37 -20.89 33.64
CA SER A 209 0.56 -21.94 33.00
C SER A 209 -0.48 -21.30 32.08
N ILE A 210 -0.55 -21.77 30.85
CA ILE A 210 -1.45 -21.27 29.80
C ILE A 210 -2.27 -22.42 29.23
N VAL A 211 -3.59 -22.32 29.30
CA VAL A 211 -4.52 -23.28 28.70
C VAL A 211 -4.78 -22.84 27.26
N LEU A 212 -4.35 -23.66 26.29
CA LEU A 212 -4.44 -23.32 24.86
C LEU A 212 -5.90 -23.21 24.38
N ASN A 213 -6.82 -23.98 24.95
CA ASN A 213 -8.24 -23.92 24.62
C ASN A 213 -8.85 -22.53 24.87
N ASN A 214 -8.28 -21.73 25.79
CA ASN A 214 -8.77 -20.38 26.13
C ASN A 214 -8.51 -19.33 25.02
N TYR A 215 -7.66 -19.64 24.07
CA TYR A 215 -7.45 -18.77 22.91
C TYR A 215 -8.66 -18.73 21.97
N ILE A 216 -9.60 -19.67 22.12
CA ILE A 216 -10.75 -19.83 21.23
C ILE A 216 -12.03 -19.59 22.04
N GLY A 217 -12.83 -18.62 21.60
CA GLY A 217 -14.08 -18.26 22.28
C GLY A 217 -14.59 -16.87 21.85
N LYS A 218 -15.70 -16.45 22.46
CA LYS A 218 -16.41 -15.24 22.07
C LYS A 218 -15.59 -13.93 22.29
N ASP A 219 -14.76 -13.91 23.35
CA ASP A 219 -13.95 -12.74 23.71
C ASP A 219 -12.44 -13.06 23.67
N SER A 220 -12.09 -14.11 22.95
CA SER A 220 -10.71 -14.61 22.85
C SER A 220 -10.00 -14.11 21.58
N ASP A 221 -8.73 -14.46 21.45
CA ASP A 221 -7.90 -14.09 20.30
C ASP A 221 -8.33 -14.78 18.98
N ILE A 222 -9.13 -15.87 19.09
CA ILE A 222 -9.72 -16.57 17.95
C ILE A 222 -11.21 -16.66 18.16
N GLN A 223 -11.99 -16.07 17.27
CA GLN A 223 -13.43 -15.99 17.37
C GLN A 223 -14.11 -16.59 16.17
N GLN A 224 -15.09 -17.44 16.37
CA GLN A 224 -15.92 -17.97 15.30
C GLN A 224 -16.88 -16.87 14.79
N VAL A 225 -16.99 -16.78 13.47
CA VAL A 225 -17.92 -15.88 12.79
C VAL A 225 -19.16 -16.67 12.35
N GLY A 226 -20.30 -16.31 12.91
CA GLY A 226 -21.55 -17.02 12.63
C GLY A 226 -21.59 -18.42 13.24
N SER A 227 -22.41 -19.29 12.66
CA SER A 227 -22.49 -20.73 12.96
C SER A 227 -21.82 -21.53 11.86
N ASP A 228 -21.60 -22.82 12.13
CA ASP A 228 -21.17 -23.79 11.11
C ASP A 228 -22.14 -23.75 9.93
N GLU A 229 -21.60 -23.59 8.72
CA GLU A 229 -22.40 -23.52 7.52
C GLU A 229 -22.25 -24.79 6.68
N SER A 230 -23.35 -25.46 6.40
CA SER A 230 -23.38 -26.62 5.54
C SER A 230 -23.70 -26.23 4.11
N ILE A 231 -22.84 -26.63 3.18
CA ILE A 231 -23.01 -26.39 1.75
C ILE A 231 -23.04 -27.69 0.97
N THR A 232 -23.86 -27.74 -0.06
CA THR A 232 -23.89 -28.85 -1.00
C THR A 232 -23.31 -28.43 -2.32
N LEU A 233 -22.30 -29.12 -2.80
CA LEU A 233 -21.75 -28.96 -4.13
C LEU A 233 -22.17 -30.13 -5.01
N HIS A 234 -22.72 -29.78 -6.15
CA HIS A 234 -23.14 -30.77 -7.15
C HIS A 234 -21.91 -31.21 -7.95
N GLY A 235 -21.47 -32.41 -7.75
CA GLY A 235 -20.46 -33.06 -8.58
C GLY A 235 -21.07 -33.59 -9.88
N LYS A 236 -20.28 -34.36 -10.63
CA LYS A 236 -20.74 -35.01 -11.89
C LYS A 236 -21.64 -36.19 -11.59
N ASP A 237 -21.28 -36.98 -10.59
CA ASP A 237 -21.93 -38.22 -10.27
C ASP A 237 -22.67 -38.17 -8.93
N ASN A 238 -22.23 -37.32 -7.99
CA ASN A 238 -22.76 -37.23 -6.63
C ASN A 238 -22.85 -35.81 -6.12
N ASP A 239 -23.74 -35.63 -5.14
CA ASP A 239 -23.81 -34.38 -4.35
C ASP A 239 -22.97 -34.54 -3.08
N TRP A 240 -22.09 -33.58 -2.84
CA TRP A 240 -21.17 -33.59 -1.72
C TRP A 240 -21.47 -32.48 -0.72
N ILE A 241 -21.56 -32.86 0.56
CA ILE A 241 -21.82 -31.92 1.65
C ILE A 241 -20.51 -31.54 2.31
N PHE A 242 -20.28 -30.21 2.45
CA PHE A 242 -19.16 -29.66 3.17
C PHE A 242 -19.63 -28.77 4.31
N THR A 243 -18.91 -28.80 5.42
CA THR A 243 -19.08 -27.86 6.54
C THR A 243 -18.01 -26.81 6.49
N VAL A 244 -18.44 -25.57 6.50
CA VAL A 244 -17.54 -24.39 6.50
C VAL A 244 -17.60 -23.72 7.87
N LYS A 245 -16.44 -23.50 8.48
CA LYS A 245 -16.26 -22.79 9.75
C LYS A 245 -15.34 -21.60 9.55
N ILE A 246 -15.79 -20.41 9.89
CA ILE A 246 -15.06 -19.16 9.66
C ILE A 246 -14.61 -18.60 11.00
N TYR A 247 -13.34 -18.18 11.07
CA TYR A 247 -12.73 -17.61 12.28
C TYR A 247 -12.03 -16.28 11.99
N LYS A 248 -12.16 -15.34 12.95
CA LYS A 248 -11.30 -14.16 13.09
C LYS A 248 -10.14 -14.51 14.01
N ILE A 249 -8.91 -14.18 13.60
CA ILE A 249 -7.67 -14.38 14.36
C ILE A 249 -6.99 -13.04 14.54
N TYR A 250 -6.83 -12.59 15.78
CA TYR A 250 -6.40 -11.22 16.12
C TYR A 250 -4.91 -11.05 16.37
N TYR A 251 -4.13 -12.12 16.46
CA TYR A 251 -2.69 -12.04 16.80
C TYR A 251 -1.75 -12.52 15.67
N SER A 252 -2.29 -13.01 14.58
CA SER A 252 -1.48 -13.63 13.52
C SER A 252 -1.15 -12.62 12.42
N ALA A 253 0.07 -12.74 11.87
CA ALA A 253 0.50 -12.05 10.66
C ALA A 253 0.16 -12.83 9.38
N ILE A 254 -0.70 -13.85 9.46
CA ILE A 254 -1.08 -14.73 8.36
C ILE A 254 -2.00 -13.98 7.38
N THR A 255 -1.95 -14.34 6.11
CA THR A 255 -2.91 -13.87 5.11
C THR A 255 -4.29 -14.50 5.31
N ASN A 256 -5.36 -13.82 4.91
CA ASN A 256 -6.71 -14.37 4.88
C ASN A 256 -6.73 -15.63 4.01
N LYS A 257 -7.12 -16.79 4.57
CA LYS A 257 -7.01 -18.10 3.92
C LYS A 257 -8.25 -18.93 4.03
N ILE A 258 -8.47 -19.78 3.01
CA ILE A 258 -9.34 -20.93 3.06
C ILE A 258 -8.46 -22.16 3.19
N CYS A 259 -8.78 -23.05 4.13
CA CYS A 259 -8.04 -24.27 4.41
C CYS A 259 -8.93 -25.47 4.19
N LEU A 260 -8.57 -26.35 3.27
CA LEU A 260 -9.22 -27.65 3.11
C LEU A 260 -8.61 -28.63 4.11
N THR A 261 -9.47 -29.29 4.85
CA THR A 261 -9.06 -30.23 5.90
C THR A 261 -9.53 -31.65 5.57
N ALA A 262 -8.70 -32.61 5.91
CA ALA A 262 -9.08 -34.04 5.86
C ALA A 262 -8.60 -34.72 7.14
N ASN A 263 -9.48 -35.59 7.70
CA ASN A 263 -9.19 -36.33 8.91
C ASN A 263 -8.65 -35.42 10.04
N MET A 264 -9.31 -34.31 10.31
CA MET A 264 -8.96 -33.31 11.33
C MET A 264 -7.58 -32.65 11.17
N ARG A 265 -7.02 -32.61 9.97
CA ARG A 265 -5.76 -31.94 9.66
C ARG A 265 -5.90 -31.05 8.45
N GLU A 266 -5.18 -29.93 8.44
CA GLU A 266 -5.06 -29.03 7.30
C GLU A 266 -4.23 -29.71 6.21
N VAL A 267 -4.71 -29.75 4.97
CA VAL A 267 -4.07 -30.39 3.82
C VAL A 267 -3.58 -29.35 2.83
N THR A 268 -4.49 -28.54 2.29
CA THR A 268 -4.14 -27.44 1.38
C THR A 268 -4.78 -26.16 1.85
N ASP A 269 -4.14 -25.03 1.51
CA ASP A 269 -4.69 -23.71 1.74
C ASP A 269 -4.60 -22.82 0.49
N SER A 270 -5.49 -21.86 0.41
CA SER A 270 -5.44 -20.82 -0.61
C SER A 270 -5.81 -19.46 -0.01
N ALA A 271 -5.14 -18.42 -0.48
CA ALA A 271 -5.47 -17.06 -0.07
C ALA A 271 -6.85 -16.65 -0.59
N ILE A 272 -7.70 -16.10 0.28
CA ILE A 272 -9.07 -15.70 -0.08
C ILE A 272 -9.05 -14.66 -1.21
N HIS A 273 -8.04 -13.80 -1.25
CA HIS A 273 -7.93 -12.75 -2.27
C HIS A 273 -7.71 -13.28 -3.70
N ASN A 274 -7.37 -14.56 -3.87
CA ASN A 274 -7.32 -15.17 -5.20
C ASN A 274 -8.72 -15.31 -5.83
N TYR A 275 -9.77 -15.26 -5.01
CA TYR A 275 -11.18 -15.40 -5.40
C TYR A 275 -11.98 -14.13 -5.13
N VAL A 276 -11.61 -13.39 -4.09
CA VAL A 276 -12.27 -12.16 -3.62
C VAL A 276 -11.19 -11.13 -3.30
N PRO A 277 -10.83 -10.24 -4.27
CA PRO A 277 -9.68 -9.31 -4.16
C PRO A 277 -9.70 -8.43 -2.92
N GLU A 278 -10.88 -8.12 -2.38
CA GLU A 278 -11.06 -7.27 -1.19
C GLU A 278 -10.39 -7.80 0.07
N PHE A 279 -10.09 -9.12 0.12
CA PHE A 279 -9.39 -9.75 1.24
C PHE A 279 -7.85 -9.74 1.12
N LYS A 280 -7.30 -8.98 0.17
CA LYS A 280 -5.84 -8.85 0.03
C LYS A 280 -5.18 -8.18 1.23
N GLU A 281 -5.92 -7.28 1.89
CA GLU A 281 -5.43 -6.53 3.05
C GLU A 281 -5.99 -7.10 4.36
N PRO A 282 -5.27 -6.90 5.49
CA PRO A 282 -5.78 -7.25 6.82
C PRO A 282 -7.13 -6.58 7.09
N MET A 283 -8.06 -7.31 7.69
CA MET A 283 -9.32 -6.76 8.14
C MET A 283 -9.13 -6.10 9.51
N PHE A 284 -9.99 -5.16 9.85
CA PHE A 284 -9.96 -4.51 11.17
C PHE A 284 -11.38 -4.21 11.66
N GLU A 285 -11.51 -4.13 12.97
CA GLU A 285 -12.71 -3.64 13.63
C GLU A 285 -12.32 -2.63 14.70
N LEU A 286 -13.28 -1.82 15.13
CA LEU A 286 -13.10 -0.89 16.23
C LEU A 286 -13.65 -1.54 17.50
N ASN A 287 -12.84 -1.59 18.55
CA ASN A 287 -13.34 -2.01 19.86
C ASN A 287 -14.24 -0.92 20.49
N ASP A 288 -14.87 -1.23 21.64
CA ASP A 288 -15.77 -0.30 22.36
C ASP A 288 -15.12 1.04 22.74
N LYS A 289 -13.79 1.11 22.75
CA LYS A 289 -13.00 2.33 23.00
C LYS A 289 -12.60 3.06 21.71
N GLY A 290 -13.07 2.61 20.54
CA GLY A 290 -12.70 3.18 19.23
C GLY A 290 -11.27 2.85 18.77
N ILE A 291 -10.59 1.90 19.44
CA ILE A 291 -9.24 1.47 19.05
C ILE A 291 -9.36 0.41 17.97
N GLN A 292 -8.61 0.58 16.87
CA GLN A 292 -8.56 -0.36 15.79
C GLN A 292 -7.86 -1.66 16.21
N LYS A 293 -8.52 -2.79 16.02
CA LYS A 293 -7.99 -4.14 16.22
C LYS A 293 -7.99 -4.87 14.89
N ASN A 294 -6.83 -5.20 14.39
CA ASN A 294 -6.68 -5.94 13.15
C ASN A 294 -6.96 -7.44 13.38
N TYR A 295 -7.53 -8.09 12.38
CA TYR A 295 -7.74 -9.53 12.39
C TYR A 295 -7.54 -10.12 11.00
N MET A 296 -7.25 -11.43 10.98
CA MET A 296 -7.18 -12.23 9.78
C MET A 296 -8.32 -13.25 9.77
N ILE A 297 -8.72 -13.65 8.57
CA ILE A 297 -9.81 -14.60 8.39
C ILE A 297 -9.22 -15.95 8.01
N LYS A 298 -9.64 -17.00 8.70
CA LYS A 298 -9.33 -18.38 8.34
C LYS A 298 -10.63 -19.16 8.25
N ALA A 299 -10.92 -19.71 7.07
CA ALA A 299 -12.09 -20.53 6.82
C ALA A 299 -11.66 -21.99 6.66
N TYR A 300 -12.20 -22.88 7.48
CA TYR A 300 -11.97 -24.31 7.42
C TYR A 300 -13.10 -24.99 6.68
N VAL A 301 -12.74 -25.91 5.79
CA VAL A 301 -13.68 -26.72 5.01
C VAL A 301 -13.47 -28.18 5.34
N GLN A 302 -14.55 -28.86 5.73
CA GLN A 302 -14.58 -30.25 6.10
C GLN A 302 -15.65 -31.00 5.27
N GLY A 303 -15.43 -32.25 4.96
CA GLY A 303 -16.41 -33.09 4.27
C GLY A 303 -15.84 -34.43 3.89
N SER A 304 -16.72 -35.46 3.76
CA SER A 304 -16.31 -36.81 3.39
C SER A 304 -15.53 -36.84 2.07
N TYR A 305 -15.91 -36.02 1.10
CA TYR A 305 -15.16 -35.91 -0.16
C TYR A 305 -13.69 -35.59 0.05
N LEU A 306 -13.36 -34.71 0.99
CA LEU A 306 -11.98 -34.36 1.32
C LEU A 306 -11.28 -35.51 2.06
N ASP A 307 -11.97 -36.12 3.00
CA ASP A 307 -11.44 -37.24 3.80
C ASP A 307 -11.09 -38.44 2.91
N ASP A 308 -11.95 -38.75 1.93
CA ASP A 308 -11.79 -39.88 1.03
C ASP A 308 -10.74 -39.67 -0.07
N ASN A 309 -10.51 -38.42 -0.45
CA ASN A 309 -9.63 -38.04 -1.57
C ASN A 309 -8.29 -37.44 -1.16
N VAL A 310 -7.91 -37.46 0.12
CA VAL A 310 -6.60 -36.94 0.55
C VAL A 310 -5.48 -37.90 0.13
N THR A 311 -4.37 -37.33 -0.36
CA THR A 311 -3.18 -38.13 -0.69
C THR A 311 -2.62 -38.83 0.54
N ILE A 312 -2.00 -39.99 0.34
CA ILE A 312 -1.35 -40.76 1.42
C ILE A 312 -0.34 -39.86 2.17
N GLU A 313 0.28 -38.94 1.47
CA GLU A 313 1.28 -38.02 2.00
C GLU A 313 0.69 -36.74 2.62
N ARG A 314 -0.60 -36.50 2.48
CA ARG A 314 -1.35 -35.34 2.97
C ARG A 314 -0.76 -33.98 2.52
N ASP A 315 -0.12 -33.97 1.40
CA ASP A 315 0.39 -32.78 0.75
C ASP A 315 -0.54 -32.25 -0.35
N GLY A 316 -1.71 -32.89 -0.51
CA GLY A 316 -2.74 -32.53 -1.48
C GLY A 316 -3.90 -33.51 -1.52
N PHE A 317 -4.69 -33.40 -2.56
CA PHE A 317 -5.82 -34.28 -2.85
C PHE A 317 -5.60 -35.02 -4.16
N THR A 318 -6.29 -36.15 -4.34
CA THR A 318 -6.24 -36.96 -5.56
C THR A 318 -7.02 -36.34 -6.73
N PHE A 319 -7.88 -35.37 -6.45
CA PHE A 319 -8.57 -34.56 -7.47
C PHE A 319 -7.76 -33.31 -7.83
N GLY A 320 -7.91 -32.84 -9.08
CA GLY A 320 -7.14 -31.71 -9.61
C GLY A 320 -7.50 -30.36 -9.01
N LYS A 321 -6.59 -29.40 -9.17
CA LYS A 321 -6.85 -28.00 -8.81
C LYS A 321 -7.90 -27.35 -9.69
N GLU A 322 -7.87 -27.65 -10.97
CA GLU A 322 -8.85 -27.23 -11.98
C GLU A 322 -9.82 -28.37 -12.30
N GLU A 323 -10.87 -28.06 -13.07
CA GLU A 323 -11.85 -29.07 -13.49
C GLU A 323 -11.20 -30.12 -14.41
N GLU A 324 -11.24 -31.36 -14.00
CA GLU A 324 -10.73 -32.51 -14.74
C GLU A 324 -11.89 -33.47 -15.13
N ILE A 325 -11.70 -34.18 -16.27
CA ILE A 325 -12.73 -35.08 -16.78
C ILE A 325 -13.05 -36.21 -15.77
N TYR A 326 -12.09 -36.63 -14.98
CA TYR A 326 -12.19 -37.79 -14.08
C TYR A 326 -12.48 -37.42 -12.60
N SER A 327 -12.46 -36.15 -12.22
CA SER A 327 -12.77 -35.71 -10.87
C SER A 327 -14.21 -35.21 -10.77
N ASP A 328 -14.88 -35.53 -9.67
CA ASP A 328 -16.26 -35.13 -9.40
C ASP A 328 -16.33 -33.64 -9.09
N LEU A 329 -15.40 -33.14 -8.26
CA LEU A 329 -15.21 -31.72 -7.94
C LEU A 329 -13.73 -31.35 -8.06
N SER A 330 -13.46 -30.08 -8.38
CA SER A 330 -12.10 -29.51 -8.34
C SER A 330 -11.86 -28.71 -7.06
N GLU A 331 -10.59 -28.55 -6.68
CA GLU A 331 -10.20 -27.71 -5.54
C GLU A 331 -10.70 -26.27 -5.73
N ARG A 332 -10.58 -25.73 -6.94
CA ARG A 332 -11.03 -24.38 -7.28
C ARG A 332 -12.52 -24.15 -7.12
N GLN A 333 -13.37 -25.13 -7.48
CA GLN A 333 -14.81 -25.03 -7.28
C GLN A 333 -15.15 -24.92 -5.78
N ILE A 334 -14.55 -25.79 -4.95
CA ILE A 334 -14.74 -25.77 -3.50
C ILE A 334 -14.29 -24.42 -2.94
N MET A 335 -13.06 -23.99 -3.25
CA MET A 335 -12.47 -22.74 -2.76
C MET A 335 -13.29 -21.51 -3.17
N LYS A 336 -13.76 -21.45 -4.42
CA LYS A 336 -14.56 -20.31 -4.95
C LYS A 336 -15.90 -20.21 -4.24
N THR A 337 -16.57 -21.33 -4.00
CA THR A 337 -17.85 -21.35 -3.27
C THR A 337 -17.66 -20.89 -1.84
N VAL A 338 -16.63 -21.39 -1.16
CA VAL A 338 -16.32 -20.98 0.22
C VAL A 338 -15.94 -19.50 0.29
N ALA A 339 -15.15 -19.00 -0.66
CA ALA A 339 -14.81 -17.59 -0.74
C ALA A 339 -16.05 -16.69 -0.87
N THR A 340 -17.06 -17.12 -1.63
CA THR A 340 -18.34 -16.40 -1.75
C THR A 340 -19.10 -16.36 -0.42
N ILE A 341 -19.05 -17.45 0.35
CA ILE A 341 -19.65 -17.50 1.68
C ILE A 341 -18.92 -16.55 2.63
N VAL A 342 -17.58 -16.58 2.63
CA VAL A 342 -16.79 -15.65 3.44
C VAL A 342 -17.13 -14.21 3.07
N LYS A 343 -17.22 -13.88 1.77
CA LYS A 343 -17.61 -12.53 1.31
C LYS A 343 -18.96 -12.10 1.89
N ARG A 344 -19.94 -13.00 1.94
CA ARG A 344 -21.27 -12.71 2.49
C ARG A 344 -21.21 -12.36 3.99
N TYR A 345 -20.43 -13.09 4.79
CA TYR A 345 -20.28 -12.80 6.22
C TYR A 345 -19.59 -11.46 6.51
N PHE A 346 -18.72 -11.00 5.61
CA PHE A 346 -17.95 -9.76 5.76
C PHE A 346 -18.43 -8.64 4.81
N GLN A 347 -19.63 -8.77 4.25
CA GLN A 347 -20.14 -7.82 3.26
C GLN A 347 -20.24 -6.39 3.79
N GLU A 348 -20.63 -6.20 5.05
CA GLU A 348 -20.71 -4.88 5.67
C GLU A 348 -19.32 -4.25 5.83
N ASP A 349 -18.34 -5.02 6.30
CA ASP A 349 -16.96 -4.57 6.44
C ASP A 349 -16.34 -4.22 5.08
N ILE A 350 -16.58 -5.03 4.07
CA ILE A 350 -16.14 -4.80 2.69
C ILE A 350 -16.78 -3.51 2.16
N GLN A 351 -18.09 -3.32 2.33
CA GLN A 351 -18.80 -2.13 1.86
C GLN A 351 -18.32 -0.85 2.55
N LYS A 352 -18.09 -0.91 3.87
CA LYS A 352 -17.51 0.20 4.62
C LYS A 352 -16.14 0.58 4.09
N ARG A 353 -15.27 -0.40 3.90
CA ARG A 353 -13.91 -0.18 3.33
C ARG A 353 -13.97 0.40 1.92
N TYR A 354 -14.87 -0.10 1.08
CA TYR A 354 -15.10 0.45 -0.25
C TYR A 354 -15.50 1.93 -0.19
N ASN A 355 -16.41 2.29 0.72
CA ASN A 355 -16.85 3.67 0.90
C ASN A 355 -15.71 4.56 1.41
N ASP A 356 -14.90 4.08 2.37
CA ASP A 356 -13.73 4.81 2.89
C ASP A 356 -12.69 5.06 1.80
N LYS A 357 -12.38 4.05 0.97
CA LYS A 357 -11.51 4.18 -0.20
C LYS A 357 -12.09 5.21 -1.19
N LYS A 358 -13.35 5.10 -1.51
CA LYS A 358 -14.05 6.01 -2.43
C LYS A 358 -13.98 7.44 -1.93
N GLN A 359 -14.31 7.68 -0.66
CA GLN A 359 -14.21 9.02 -0.06
C GLN A 359 -12.79 9.58 -0.12
N LYS A 360 -11.77 8.76 0.14
CA LYS A 360 -10.37 9.19 0.06
C LYS A 360 -9.98 9.58 -1.36
N VAL A 361 -10.34 8.78 -2.35
CA VAL A 361 -10.07 9.06 -3.77
C VAL A 361 -10.80 10.31 -4.23
N GLU A 362 -12.08 10.42 -3.90
CA GLU A 362 -12.89 11.62 -4.23
C GLU A 362 -12.32 12.86 -3.54
N HIS A 363 -11.98 12.77 -2.25
CA HIS A 363 -11.35 13.89 -1.54
C HIS A 363 -10.04 14.31 -2.20
N TYR A 364 -9.17 13.37 -2.56
CA TYR A 364 -7.93 13.67 -3.28
C TYR A 364 -8.20 14.40 -4.60
N VAL A 365 -9.12 13.87 -5.40
CA VAL A 365 -9.47 14.47 -6.71
C VAL A 365 -10.06 15.86 -6.55
N TYR A 366 -11.01 16.04 -5.63
CA TYR A 366 -11.68 17.36 -5.49
C TYR A 366 -10.86 18.41 -4.76
N SER A 367 -9.95 18.02 -3.84
CA SER A 367 -9.17 18.99 -3.07
C SER A 367 -7.78 19.24 -3.64
N SER A 368 -7.10 18.20 -4.14
CA SER A 368 -5.66 18.27 -4.48
C SER A 368 -5.36 18.06 -5.96
N ALA A 369 -6.19 17.29 -6.69
CA ALA A 369 -5.93 16.90 -8.07
C ALA A 369 -7.17 16.99 -8.97
N PRO A 370 -7.80 18.19 -9.08
CA PRO A 370 -9.08 18.35 -9.82
C PRO A 370 -8.97 18.04 -11.32
N TRP A 371 -7.78 18.00 -11.88
CA TRP A 371 -7.53 17.55 -13.25
C TRP A 371 -7.90 16.08 -13.46
N ASN A 372 -7.85 15.24 -12.44
CA ASN A 372 -8.20 13.82 -12.53
C ASN A 372 -9.72 13.55 -12.49
N LYS A 373 -10.55 14.57 -12.40
CA LYS A 373 -12.02 14.44 -12.27
C LYS A 373 -12.64 13.63 -13.41
N THR A 374 -12.18 13.79 -14.64
CA THR A 374 -12.67 13.05 -15.81
C THR A 374 -12.31 11.57 -15.77
N LEU A 375 -11.19 11.23 -15.09
CA LEU A 375 -10.66 9.86 -14.97
C LEU A 375 -11.23 9.11 -13.76
N LEU A 376 -11.91 9.81 -12.84
CA LEU A 376 -12.42 9.20 -11.60
C LEU A 376 -13.35 8.01 -11.85
N LYS A 377 -14.15 8.05 -12.92
CA LYS A 377 -15.06 6.97 -13.32
C LYS A 377 -14.35 5.68 -13.78
N ASP A 378 -13.08 5.79 -14.17
CA ASP A 378 -12.29 4.69 -14.71
C ASP A 378 -11.39 4.05 -13.66
N VAL A 379 -11.45 4.54 -12.42
CA VAL A 379 -10.68 4.01 -11.29
C VAL A 379 -11.31 2.73 -10.77
N ASP A 380 -10.56 1.64 -10.81
CA ASP A 380 -10.93 0.39 -10.14
C ASP A 380 -10.71 0.53 -8.61
N MET A 381 -11.79 0.82 -7.88
CA MET A 381 -11.76 1.00 -6.42
C MET A 381 -11.38 -0.28 -5.67
N GLU A 382 -11.61 -1.46 -6.23
CA GLU A 382 -11.27 -2.74 -5.60
C GLU A 382 -9.76 -2.92 -5.53
N SER A 383 -9.04 -2.48 -6.57
CA SER A 383 -7.58 -2.57 -6.63
C SER A 383 -6.84 -1.53 -5.77
N ILE A 384 -7.53 -0.53 -5.23
CA ILE A 384 -6.92 0.52 -4.40
C ILE A 384 -6.68 0.03 -2.98
N PRO A 385 -5.42 0.09 -2.45
CA PRO A 385 -5.12 -0.16 -1.05
C PRO A 385 -5.75 0.88 -0.11
N ILE A 386 -6.17 0.47 1.10
CA ILE A 386 -6.75 1.39 2.11
C ILE A 386 -5.77 2.50 2.48
N GLY A 387 -4.51 2.15 2.65
CA GLY A 387 -3.45 3.06 3.04
C GLY A 387 -2.79 3.84 1.91
N ILE A 388 -3.36 3.85 0.69
CA ILE A 388 -2.73 4.45 -0.50
C ILE A 388 -2.32 5.91 -0.24
N SER A 389 -1.10 6.26 -0.64
CA SER A 389 -0.61 7.64 -0.58
C SER A 389 -1.19 8.49 -1.72
N ASN A 390 -1.18 9.82 -1.56
CA ASN A 390 -1.57 10.72 -2.64
C ASN A 390 -0.66 10.60 -3.87
N PHE A 391 0.62 10.29 -3.66
CA PHE A 391 1.58 10.03 -4.73
C PHE A 391 1.18 8.78 -5.53
N ASP A 392 0.87 7.67 -4.85
CA ASP A 392 0.46 6.44 -5.52
C ASP A 392 -0.90 6.58 -6.21
N LEU A 393 -1.81 7.41 -5.68
CA LEU A 393 -3.06 7.76 -6.35
C LEU A 393 -2.79 8.50 -7.66
N GLU A 394 -1.91 9.52 -7.64
CA GLU A 394 -1.54 10.24 -8.85
C GLU A 394 -0.91 9.31 -9.90
N MET A 395 0.01 8.44 -9.50
CA MET A 395 0.62 7.44 -10.38
C MET A 395 -0.43 6.54 -11.05
N ARG A 396 -1.48 6.15 -10.31
CA ARG A 396 -2.58 5.35 -10.88
C ARG A 396 -3.41 6.16 -11.89
N PHE A 397 -3.72 7.41 -11.60
CA PHE A 397 -4.42 8.29 -12.55
C PHE A 397 -3.59 8.51 -13.82
N GLN A 398 -2.27 8.73 -13.70
CA GLN A 398 -1.39 8.86 -14.85
C GLN A 398 -1.34 7.58 -15.68
N LYS A 399 -1.35 6.42 -15.04
CA LYS A 399 -1.43 5.12 -15.74
C LYS A 399 -2.75 4.98 -16.52
N ILE A 400 -3.89 5.28 -15.89
CA ILE A 400 -5.21 5.25 -16.55
C ILE A 400 -5.22 6.20 -17.75
N LYS A 401 -4.70 7.42 -17.58
CA LYS A 401 -4.57 8.40 -18.66
C LYS A 401 -3.77 7.85 -19.83
N PHE A 402 -2.56 7.33 -19.54
CA PHE A 402 -1.68 6.75 -20.56
C PHE A 402 -2.33 5.57 -21.30
N GLU A 403 -2.98 4.65 -20.58
CA GLU A 403 -3.69 3.52 -21.17
C GLU A 403 -4.81 4.00 -22.13
N LYS A 404 -5.57 5.01 -21.74
CA LYS A 404 -6.61 5.61 -22.60
C LYS A 404 -6.02 6.24 -23.86
N GLU A 405 -4.92 6.96 -23.74
CA GLU A 405 -4.23 7.57 -24.89
C GLU A 405 -3.69 6.51 -25.86
N GLN A 406 -3.06 5.44 -25.33
CA GLN A 406 -2.58 4.35 -26.16
C GLN A 406 -3.73 3.61 -26.87
N ASN A 407 -4.79 3.30 -26.14
CA ASN A 407 -5.96 2.63 -26.72
C ASN A 407 -6.63 3.50 -27.80
N ALA A 408 -6.73 4.81 -27.58
CA ALA A 408 -7.26 5.72 -28.57
C ALA A 408 -6.38 5.79 -29.84
N ARG A 409 -5.05 5.81 -29.68
CA ARG A 409 -4.09 5.77 -30.82
C ARG A 409 -4.18 4.47 -31.60
N ILE A 410 -4.27 3.33 -30.92
CA ILE A 410 -4.41 2.02 -31.53
C ILE A 410 -5.73 1.96 -32.32
N ALA A 411 -6.83 2.34 -31.68
CA ALA A 411 -8.15 2.33 -32.31
C ALA A 411 -8.23 3.28 -33.51
N LEU A 412 -7.60 4.47 -33.46
CA LEU A 412 -7.49 5.38 -34.61
C LEU A 412 -6.74 4.73 -35.77
N LYS A 413 -5.63 4.01 -35.47
CA LYS A 413 -4.85 3.32 -36.50
C LYS A 413 -5.65 2.19 -37.13
N GLU A 414 -6.35 1.39 -36.32
CA GLU A 414 -7.21 0.30 -36.80
C GLU A 414 -8.35 0.82 -37.68
N LEU A 415 -8.94 1.99 -37.35
CA LEU A 415 -9.93 2.64 -38.20
C LEU A 415 -9.34 3.11 -39.53
N GLN A 416 -8.12 3.65 -39.53
CA GLN A 416 -7.42 4.04 -40.77
C GLN A 416 -7.11 2.84 -41.63
N ASP A 417 -6.68 1.73 -41.03
CA ASP A 417 -6.38 0.49 -41.73
C ASP A 417 -7.66 -0.18 -42.28
N LYS A 418 -8.78 -0.13 -41.56
CA LYS A 418 -10.09 -0.62 -42.01
C LYS A 418 -10.66 0.20 -43.19
N GLN A 419 -10.43 1.51 -43.24
CA GLN A 419 -10.84 2.36 -44.36
C GLN A 419 -10.11 2.03 -45.67
N SER A 420 -8.94 1.40 -45.60
CA SER A 420 -8.16 0.97 -46.77
C SER A 420 -8.58 -0.40 -47.31
N SER A 421 -9.38 -1.18 -46.57
CA SER A 421 -9.88 -2.50 -46.98
C SER A 421 -11.42 -2.49 -46.91
N GLU A 422 -12.04 -2.55 -48.12
CA GLU A 422 -13.46 -2.66 -48.47
C GLU A 422 -14.55 -2.51 -47.37
N LYS A 423 -15.58 -1.73 -47.80
CA LYS A 423 -16.82 -1.38 -47.12
C LYS A 423 -17.58 -2.59 -46.56
N ASP A 424 -17.65 -2.70 -45.25
CA ASP A 424 -18.78 -3.33 -44.59
C ASP A 424 -19.59 -2.24 -43.88
N GLU A 425 -20.84 -2.04 -44.36
CA GLU A 425 -21.83 -1.15 -43.78
C GLU A 425 -22.36 -1.76 -42.50
N ASN A 426 -21.74 -1.44 -41.35
CA ASN A 426 -22.30 -1.75 -40.06
C ASN A 426 -22.31 -0.51 -39.14
N MET A 427 -23.41 -0.34 -38.45
CA MET A 427 -23.74 0.71 -37.46
C MET A 427 -22.69 0.91 -36.33
N SER A 428 -21.64 0.10 -36.35
CA SER A 428 -20.55 0.08 -35.41
C SER A 428 -19.50 1.19 -35.60
N PHE A 429 -19.40 1.74 -36.82
CA PHE A 429 -18.30 2.69 -37.14
C PHE A 429 -18.53 4.09 -36.49
N GLU A 430 -19.75 4.60 -36.47
CA GLU A 430 -20.03 5.88 -35.82
C GLU A 430 -19.86 5.80 -34.29
N ASP A 431 -20.22 4.67 -33.69
CA ASP A 431 -20.04 4.43 -32.25
C ASP A 431 -18.57 4.29 -31.90
N GLU A 432 -17.77 3.56 -32.68
CA GLU A 432 -16.33 3.43 -32.51
C GLU A 432 -15.62 4.80 -32.63
N VAL A 433 -15.97 5.61 -33.62
CA VAL A 433 -15.43 6.98 -33.80
C VAL A 433 -15.80 7.87 -32.61
N ASN A 434 -17.05 7.82 -32.17
CA ASN A 434 -17.52 8.63 -31.05
C ASN A 434 -16.81 8.27 -29.74
N ASP A 435 -16.57 6.99 -29.46
CA ASP A 435 -15.85 6.55 -28.27
C ASP A 435 -14.37 6.98 -28.29
N ILE A 436 -13.71 6.90 -29.45
CA ILE A 436 -12.34 7.38 -29.63
C ILE A 436 -12.27 8.89 -29.40
N LEU A 437 -13.14 9.66 -30.04
CA LEU A 437 -13.20 11.11 -29.87
C LEU A 437 -13.47 11.51 -28.41
N LYS A 438 -14.33 10.78 -27.72
CA LYS A 438 -14.60 10.99 -26.29
C LYS A 438 -13.37 10.76 -25.43
N ASN A 439 -12.62 9.70 -25.67
CA ASN A 439 -11.39 9.41 -24.93
C ASN A 439 -10.31 10.47 -25.18
N VAL A 440 -10.10 10.89 -26.42
CA VAL A 440 -9.17 12.00 -26.77
C VAL A 440 -9.61 13.30 -26.10
N THR A 441 -10.91 13.59 -26.09
CA THR A 441 -11.45 14.80 -25.45
C THR A 441 -11.28 14.79 -23.93
N ASP A 442 -11.45 13.64 -23.28
CA ASP A 442 -11.30 13.50 -21.82
C ASP A 442 -9.84 13.67 -21.39
N THR A 443 -8.87 13.20 -22.17
CA THR A 443 -7.42 13.40 -21.90
C THR A 443 -7.00 14.85 -22.12
N ALA A 444 -7.43 15.48 -23.20
CA ALA A 444 -7.17 16.89 -23.47
C ALA A 444 -7.77 17.81 -22.37
N LYS A 445 -8.96 17.48 -21.86
CA LYS A 445 -9.53 18.19 -20.71
C LYS A 445 -8.69 18.04 -19.44
N ASN A 446 -8.12 16.86 -19.21
CA ASN A 446 -7.24 16.62 -18.09
C ASN A 446 -5.99 17.52 -18.16
N ASP A 447 -5.32 17.63 -19.31
CA ASP A 447 -4.14 18.46 -19.51
C ASP A 447 -4.46 19.95 -19.32
N LEU A 448 -5.55 20.43 -19.90
CA LEU A 448 -6.00 21.79 -19.70
C LEU A 448 -6.31 22.07 -18.21
N ALA A 449 -6.99 21.13 -17.53
CA ALA A 449 -7.28 21.26 -16.11
C ALA A 449 -6.00 21.30 -15.27
N HIS A 450 -5.01 20.49 -15.58
CA HIS A 450 -3.70 20.50 -14.91
C HIS A 450 -3.01 21.86 -15.07
N TYR A 451 -2.96 22.39 -16.29
CA TYR A 451 -2.38 23.71 -16.58
C TYR A 451 -3.09 24.84 -15.79
N VAL A 452 -4.41 24.82 -15.74
CA VAL A 452 -5.19 25.82 -14.97
C VAL A 452 -4.90 25.70 -13.46
N CYS A 453 -4.78 24.49 -12.93
CA CYS A 453 -4.41 24.26 -11.52
C CYS A 453 -2.99 24.76 -11.21
N GLN A 454 -2.05 24.58 -12.12
CA GLN A 454 -0.69 25.11 -12.00
C GLN A 454 -0.70 26.63 -11.93
N ARG A 455 -1.45 27.31 -12.82
CA ARG A 455 -1.61 28.77 -12.76
C ARG A 455 -2.14 29.25 -11.41
N ARG A 456 -3.11 28.56 -10.83
CA ARG A 456 -3.61 28.89 -9.49
C ARG A 456 -2.52 28.83 -8.43
N ARG A 457 -1.72 27.75 -8.41
CA ARG A 457 -0.62 27.60 -7.46
C ARG A 457 0.42 28.71 -7.58
N ILE A 458 0.70 29.13 -8.81
CA ILE A 458 1.63 30.24 -9.06
C ILE A 458 1.07 31.56 -8.54
N ILE A 459 -0.22 31.85 -8.73
CA ILE A 459 -0.87 33.03 -8.14
C ILE A 459 -0.81 33.01 -6.61
N GLU A 460 -1.06 31.85 -6.00
CA GLU A 460 -1.00 31.66 -4.55
C GLU A 460 0.44 31.89 -4.04
N LEU A 461 1.45 31.32 -4.73
CA LEU A 461 2.86 31.52 -4.39
C LEU A 461 3.27 33.00 -4.50
N PHE A 462 2.82 33.70 -5.56
CA PHE A 462 3.10 35.14 -5.73
C PHE A 462 2.45 35.97 -4.60
N ASP A 463 1.25 35.61 -4.14
CA ASP A 463 0.60 36.27 -3.00
C ASP A 463 1.36 36.01 -1.69
N ASP A 464 1.92 34.81 -1.50
CA ASP A 464 2.72 34.47 -0.32
C ASP A 464 4.05 35.27 -0.30
N LEU A 465 4.73 35.39 -1.43
CA LEU A 465 5.96 36.22 -1.55
C LEU A 465 5.72 37.69 -1.21
N ARG A 466 4.50 38.21 -1.39
CA ARG A 466 4.11 39.57 -0.98
C ARG A 466 3.99 39.74 0.54
N LYS A 467 3.79 38.65 1.29
CA LYS A 467 3.62 38.69 2.74
C LYS A 467 4.96 38.85 3.46
N ARG A 468 4.94 39.27 4.73
CA ARG A 468 6.14 39.25 5.55
C ARG A 468 6.45 37.84 6.02
N LEU A 469 7.74 37.52 6.06
CA LEU A 469 8.22 36.29 6.69
C LEU A 469 7.91 36.32 8.22
N GLU A 470 7.86 35.16 8.85
CA GLU A 470 7.71 35.06 10.31
C GLU A 470 8.80 35.82 11.07
N THR A 471 9.98 35.98 10.47
CA THR A 471 11.10 36.80 10.99
C THR A 471 10.85 38.32 10.91
N GLY A 472 9.71 38.77 10.40
CA GLY A 472 9.37 40.17 10.16
C GLY A 472 10.06 40.81 8.93
N LYS A 473 10.95 40.07 8.26
CA LYS A 473 11.61 40.51 7.00
C LYS A 473 10.66 40.35 5.82
N THR A 474 10.93 41.10 4.75
CA THR A 474 10.23 40.94 3.46
C THR A 474 11.08 40.07 2.52
N HIS A 475 10.42 39.41 1.60
CA HIS A 475 11.08 38.73 0.50
C HIS A 475 11.92 39.67 -0.35
N LYS A 476 12.92 39.12 -1.03
CA LYS A 476 13.77 39.92 -1.93
C LYS A 476 13.04 40.20 -3.23
N GLU A 477 13.41 41.29 -3.90
CA GLU A 477 12.94 41.64 -5.24
C GLU A 477 13.21 40.50 -6.24
N SER A 478 14.41 39.93 -6.16
CA SER A 478 14.83 38.81 -7.01
C SER A 478 13.94 37.55 -6.88
N GLU A 479 13.32 37.33 -5.74
CA GLU A 479 12.40 36.16 -5.57
C GLU A 479 11.10 36.38 -6.35
N MET A 480 10.57 37.59 -6.34
CA MET A 480 9.40 37.98 -7.13
C MET A 480 9.71 37.99 -8.64
N HIS A 481 10.86 38.52 -9.00
CA HIS A 481 11.31 38.58 -10.39
C HIS A 481 11.51 37.17 -10.97
N ASN A 482 12.28 36.33 -10.29
CA ASN A 482 12.53 34.93 -10.73
C ASN A 482 11.27 34.09 -10.86
N LEU A 483 10.21 34.38 -10.10
CA LEU A 483 8.94 33.69 -10.26
C LEU A 483 8.25 34.04 -11.58
N ILE A 484 8.43 35.29 -12.04
CA ILE A 484 7.81 35.77 -13.29
C ILE A 484 8.68 35.44 -14.49
N PHE A 485 9.96 35.73 -14.40
CA PHE A 485 10.96 35.38 -15.40
C PHE A 485 12.34 35.25 -14.73
N PRO A 486 13.15 34.22 -15.05
CA PRO A 486 14.50 34.07 -14.47
C PRO A 486 15.42 35.25 -14.78
N MET A 487 16.08 35.81 -13.75
CA MET A 487 17.03 36.90 -13.86
C MET A 487 18.28 36.49 -14.65
N ILE A 488 18.89 37.47 -15.37
CA ILE A 488 20.12 37.29 -16.14
C ILE A 488 19.97 36.19 -17.20
N LYS A 489 18.80 36.14 -17.84
CA LYS A 489 18.51 35.21 -18.93
C LYS A 489 17.68 35.87 -20.02
N ASP A 490 17.74 35.31 -21.22
CA ASP A 490 16.85 35.63 -22.33
C ASP A 490 15.93 34.49 -22.68
N ASP A 491 14.96 34.68 -23.59
CA ASP A 491 14.00 33.68 -24.04
C ASP A 491 14.61 32.53 -24.87
N ARG A 492 15.89 32.61 -25.26
CA ARG A 492 16.64 31.50 -25.87
C ARG A 492 17.11 30.48 -24.82
N GLN A 493 17.14 30.90 -23.54
CA GLN A 493 17.62 30.11 -22.39
C GLN A 493 16.48 29.66 -21.48
N VAL A 494 15.27 30.21 -21.69
CA VAL A 494 14.08 29.94 -20.85
C VAL A 494 12.96 29.46 -21.75
N GLU A 495 12.52 28.23 -21.57
CA GLU A 495 11.39 27.70 -22.31
C GLU A 495 10.07 28.38 -21.89
N TYR A 496 9.06 28.30 -22.75
CA TYR A 496 7.74 28.92 -22.50
C TYR A 496 7.09 28.44 -21.20
N GLU A 497 7.29 27.20 -20.83
CA GLU A 497 6.76 26.58 -19.61
C GLU A 497 7.51 27.01 -18.34
N ASP A 498 8.73 27.54 -18.47
CA ASP A 498 9.61 27.89 -17.34
C ASP A 498 9.45 29.34 -16.86
N HIS A 499 8.57 30.15 -17.48
CA HIS A 499 8.27 31.49 -17.04
C HIS A 499 6.78 31.76 -16.81
N ASN A 500 6.46 32.80 -16.06
CA ASN A 500 5.11 33.17 -15.68
C ASN A 500 4.72 34.60 -16.05
N LEU A 501 5.15 35.07 -17.19
CA LEU A 501 4.83 36.42 -17.71
C LEU A 501 3.32 36.67 -17.82
N TRP A 502 2.52 35.62 -18.09
CA TRP A 502 1.06 35.65 -18.08
C TRP A 502 0.47 36.19 -16.76
N LEU A 503 1.24 36.15 -15.66
CA LEU A 503 0.81 36.67 -14.35
C LEU A 503 0.61 38.20 -14.42
N LEU A 504 1.43 38.88 -15.18
CA LEU A 504 1.35 40.33 -15.42
C LEU A 504 0.28 40.61 -16.48
N ASP A 505 0.42 40.01 -17.66
CA ASP A 505 -0.53 40.12 -18.78
C ASP A 505 -0.33 38.95 -19.74
N GLU A 506 -1.45 38.38 -20.29
CA GLU A 506 -1.37 37.31 -21.29
C GLU A 506 -0.64 37.70 -22.58
N ARG A 507 -0.64 38.98 -22.90
CA ARG A 507 0.05 39.51 -24.09
C ARG A 507 1.57 39.36 -24.04
N PHE A 508 2.14 39.17 -22.84
CA PHE A 508 3.58 38.93 -22.68
C PHE A 508 4.03 37.54 -23.14
N ASN A 509 3.11 36.71 -23.54
CA ASN A 509 3.41 35.40 -24.15
C ASN A 509 3.57 35.49 -25.69
N PHE A 510 3.33 36.67 -26.29
CA PHE A 510 3.42 36.88 -27.74
C PHE A 510 4.60 37.80 -28.06
N THR A 511 5.80 37.30 -27.88
CA THR A 511 7.03 38.10 -27.92
C THR A 511 7.97 37.58 -29.01
N GLN A 512 8.74 38.55 -29.58
CA GLN A 512 9.82 38.24 -30.50
C GLN A 512 11.14 38.02 -29.74
N TYR A 513 11.33 38.74 -28.63
CA TYR A 513 12.49 38.63 -27.78
C TYR A 513 12.22 39.15 -26.36
N ILE A 514 12.78 38.49 -25.37
CA ILE A 514 12.73 38.90 -23.97
C ILE A 514 14.14 38.91 -23.40
N ALA A 515 14.52 40.00 -22.74
CA ALA A 515 15.78 40.14 -22.00
C ALA A 515 15.49 40.48 -20.53
N SER A 516 16.11 39.76 -19.61
CA SER A 516 16.00 39.98 -18.16
C SER A 516 17.38 40.35 -17.60
N ASP A 517 17.52 41.55 -17.03
CA ASP A 517 18.78 42.05 -16.44
C ASP A 517 20.03 41.87 -17.37
N GLU A 518 19.82 41.76 -18.67
CA GLU A 518 20.92 41.65 -19.63
C GLU A 518 21.30 43.00 -20.18
N VAL A 519 22.62 43.15 -20.45
CA VAL A 519 23.20 44.36 -20.97
C VAL A 519 22.70 44.64 -22.40
N ILE A 520 21.65 45.44 -22.51
CA ILE A 520 21.10 45.88 -23.79
C ILE A 520 21.99 46.93 -24.45
N SER A 521 22.97 47.50 -23.71
CA SER A 521 23.88 48.55 -24.22
C SER A 521 25.27 48.48 -23.59
N LYS A 522 26.32 48.52 -24.40
CA LYS A 522 27.73 48.56 -23.95
C LYS A 522 28.15 49.82 -23.20
N VAL A 523 27.28 50.85 -23.09
CA VAL A 523 27.66 52.19 -22.62
C VAL A 523 27.23 52.46 -21.17
N ASP A 524 26.28 51.70 -20.62
CA ASP A 524 25.76 51.95 -19.28
C ASP A 524 25.25 50.64 -18.67
N HIS A 525 25.70 50.28 -17.46
CA HIS A 525 25.41 49.05 -16.75
C HIS A 525 24.06 49.02 -15.98
N LYS A 526 23.16 49.98 -16.24
CA LYS A 526 21.83 50.02 -15.63
C LYS A 526 20.80 49.58 -16.64
N GLU A 527 20.06 48.52 -16.31
CA GLU A 527 19.15 47.82 -17.20
C GLU A 527 17.78 47.62 -16.57
N PRO A 528 16.72 47.51 -17.41
CA PRO A 528 15.40 47.16 -16.88
C PRO A 528 15.38 45.72 -16.37
N ASP A 529 14.56 45.47 -15.36
CA ASP A 529 14.35 44.12 -14.89
C ASP A 529 13.86 43.19 -16.02
N LEU A 530 12.94 43.68 -16.87
CA LEU A 530 12.54 42.99 -18.12
C LEU A 530 12.40 43.99 -19.27
N ALA A 531 13.00 43.69 -20.42
CA ALA A 531 12.70 44.31 -21.71
C ALA A 531 12.08 43.27 -22.65
N ILE A 532 10.88 43.54 -23.15
CA ILE A 532 10.10 42.64 -23.97
C ILE A 532 9.83 43.31 -25.32
N PHE A 533 10.25 42.65 -26.39
CA PHE A 533 10.00 43.10 -27.76
C PHE A 533 8.92 42.21 -28.37
N TYR A 534 7.87 42.86 -28.86
CA TYR A 534 6.74 42.11 -29.44
C TYR A 534 6.91 41.99 -30.94
N GLU A 535 6.22 40.97 -31.50
CA GLU A 535 6.06 40.89 -32.94
C GLU A 535 5.40 42.15 -33.51
N SER A 536 5.83 42.54 -34.68
CA SER A 536 5.30 43.72 -35.34
C SER A 536 3.79 43.59 -35.58
N GLY A 537 3.03 44.61 -35.17
CA GLY A 537 1.57 44.69 -35.36
C GLY A 537 0.72 43.98 -34.30
N LEU A 538 1.27 43.41 -33.21
CA LEU A 538 0.51 42.74 -32.14
C LEU A 538 -0.45 43.70 -31.41
N PHE A 539 0.01 44.92 -31.05
CA PHE A 539 -0.78 45.93 -30.32
C PHE A 539 -1.34 47.05 -31.18
N TYR A 540 -0.72 47.29 -32.34
CA TYR A 540 -1.04 48.43 -33.15
C TYR A 540 -0.82 48.17 -34.63
N ARG A 541 -1.86 48.27 -35.45
CA ARG A 541 -1.77 48.26 -36.90
C ARG A 541 -2.01 49.71 -37.38
N ASN A 542 -0.95 50.42 -37.69
CA ASN A 542 -1.05 51.73 -38.26
C ASN A 542 -0.89 51.63 -39.78
N GLY A 543 -1.91 51.20 -40.50
CA GLY A 543 -1.91 51.10 -41.95
C GLY A 543 -0.85 50.15 -42.52
N GLU A 544 -0.74 50.08 -43.84
CA GLU A 544 0.14 49.13 -44.56
C GLU A 544 1.64 49.42 -44.43
N ASN A 545 2.09 50.45 -43.69
CA ASN A 545 3.50 50.92 -43.66
C ASN A 545 4.15 50.99 -42.25
N SER A 546 3.57 50.44 -41.19
CA SER A 546 4.18 50.51 -39.86
C SER A 546 4.94 49.19 -39.53
N ILE A 547 6.26 49.25 -39.67
CA ILE A 547 7.17 48.15 -39.49
C ILE A 547 7.84 48.20 -38.10
N THR A 548 7.21 48.79 -37.07
CA THR A 548 7.84 48.89 -35.77
C THR A 548 7.29 47.83 -34.80
N SER A 549 8.19 47.23 -34.02
CA SER A 549 7.85 46.31 -32.95
C SER A 549 7.55 47.05 -31.65
N PRO A 550 6.39 46.91 -31.06
CA PRO A 550 6.09 47.48 -29.73
C PRO A 550 7.08 46.94 -28.68
N ILE A 551 7.34 47.73 -27.65
CA ILE A 551 8.28 47.41 -26.58
C ILE A 551 7.53 47.46 -25.25
N ALA A 552 7.74 46.46 -24.37
CA ALA A 552 7.35 46.58 -22.98
C ALA A 552 8.59 46.57 -22.07
N ILE A 553 8.54 47.41 -21.07
CA ILE A 553 9.54 47.48 -19.99
C ILE A 553 8.81 47.20 -18.69
N VAL A 554 9.32 46.22 -17.94
CA VAL A 554 8.79 45.92 -16.61
C VAL A 554 9.86 46.23 -15.57
N GLU A 555 9.47 46.91 -14.52
CA GLU A 555 10.32 47.28 -13.40
C GLU A 555 9.67 46.78 -12.11
N PHE A 556 10.33 45.90 -11.37
CA PHE A 556 9.89 45.42 -10.08
C PHE A 556 10.50 46.22 -8.95
N LYS A 557 9.79 46.32 -7.85
CA LYS A 557 10.34 46.88 -6.61
C LYS A 557 10.02 45.92 -5.45
N ARG A 558 10.93 45.88 -4.51
CA ARG A 558 10.81 44.99 -3.36
C ARG A 558 9.46 45.16 -2.63
N PRO A 559 8.74 44.10 -2.30
CA PRO A 559 7.51 44.17 -1.52
C PRO A 559 7.71 44.87 -0.18
N LYS A 560 6.71 45.69 0.22
CA LYS A 560 6.73 46.50 1.48
C LYS A 560 7.84 47.53 1.56
N ARG A 561 8.48 47.89 0.44
CA ARG A 561 9.42 49.00 0.39
C ARG A 561 8.67 50.33 0.57
N THR A 562 9.07 51.14 1.55
CA THR A 562 8.43 52.43 1.85
C THR A 562 9.31 53.63 1.54
N ASN A 563 10.63 53.45 1.49
CA ASN A 563 11.59 54.50 1.23
C ASN A 563 12.13 54.43 -0.21
N TYR A 564 11.91 55.54 -0.95
CA TYR A 564 12.38 55.73 -2.32
C TYR A 564 13.12 57.08 -2.39
N PRO A 565 14.46 57.10 -2.46
CA PRO A 565 15.22 58.32 -2.81
C PRO A 565 14.79 58.81 -4.19
N ASP A 566 14.96 60.13 -4.44
CA ASP A 566 14.51 60.73 -5.70
C ASP A 566 15.28 60.21 -6.94
N ASP A 567 16.52 59.79 -6.76
CA ASP A 567 17.34 59.13 -7.79
C ASP A 567 16.92 57.66 -8.08
N GLU A 568 16.13 57.06 -7.18
CA GLU A 568 15.54 55.73 -7.34
C GLU A 568 14.05 55.78 -7.75
N ASN A 569 13.59 56.86 -8.35
CA ASN A 569 12.25 56.98 -8.89
C ASN A 569 12.03 55.94 -10.03
N PRO A 570 11.15 54.90 -9.84
CA PRO A 570 10.99 53.82 -10.81
C PRO A 570 10.43 54.32 -12.15
N ILE A 571 9.61 55.38 -12.16
CA ILE A 571 9.05 55.93 -13.38
C ILE A 571 10.18 56.54 -14.24
N THR A 572 11.06 57.33 -13.59
CA THR A 572 12.20 57.97 -14.27
C THR A 572 13.21 56.91 -14.75
N GLN A 573 13.42 55.85 -13.97
CA GLN A 573 14.29 54.74 -14.36
C GLN A 573 13.75 54.07 -15.63
N ALA A 574 12.50 53.66 -15.65
CA ALA A 574 11.86 52.99 -16.79
C ALA A 574 11.80 53.88 -18.05
N LEU A 575 11.50 55.18 -17.89
CA LEU A 575 11.55 56.15 -19.01
C LEU A 575 12.97 56.34 -19.57
N ARG A 576 13.99 56.25 -18.73
CA ARG A 576 15.40 56.32 -19.17
C ARG A 576 15.75 55.09 -20.02
N TYR A 577 15.29 53.93 -19.64
CA TYR A 577 15.46 52.70 -20.44
C TYR A 577 14.73 52.80 -21.76
N ALA A 578 13.48 53.25 -21.76
CA ALA A 578 12.72 53.52 -22.98
C ALA A 578 13.47 54.46 -23.93
N GLY A 579 14.01 55.56 -23.39
CA GLY A 579 14.80 56.50 -24.18
C GLY A 579 16.07 55.93 -24.79
N LYS A 580 16.73 55.02 -24.09
CA LYS A 580 17.91 54.30 -24.60
C LYS A 580 17.53 53.41 -25.77
N ILE A 581 16.50 52.59 -25.61
CA ILE A 581 16.04 51.66 -26.65
C ILE A 581 15.56 52.46 -27.88
N LEU A 582 14.72 53.48 -27.69
CA LEU A 582 14.21 54.32 -28.75
C LEU A 582 15.29 55.13 -29.51
N SER A 583 16.47 55.34 -28.90
CA SER A 583 17.61 55.99 -29.56
C SER A 583 18.50 55.02 -30.36
N GLY A 584 18.10 53.77 -30.51
CA GLY A 584 18.87 52.73 -31.23
C GLY A 584 20.14 52.27 -30.52
N LYS A 585 20.29 52.57 -29.19
CA LYS A 585 21.45 52.15 -28.39
C LYS A 585 21.24 50.79 -27.72
N TYR A 586 20.69 49.86 -28.46
CA TYR A 586 20.53 48.47 -28.02
C TYR A 586 21.18 47.53 -29.05
N GLU A 587 21.67 46.40 -28.60
CA GLU A 587 22.21 45.35 -29.46
C GLU A 587 21.35 44.09 -29.28
N MET A 588 20.81 43.58 -30.39
CA MET A 588 20.16 42.28 -30.38
C MET A 588 21.22 41.17 -30.40
N PRO A 589 21.00 40.04 -29.74
CA PRO A 589 21.89 38.91 -29.83
C PRO A 589 22.05 38.40 -31.26
N GLU A 590 23.22 37.85 -31.59
CA GLU A 590 23.50 37.27 -32.91
C GLU A 590 22.47 36.18 -33.26
N GLY A 591 21.93 36.23 -34.48
CA GLY A 591 20.98 35.24 -35.03
C GLY A 591 19.50 35.60 -34.84
N LEU A 592 19.18 36.76 -34.19
CA LEU A 592 17.81 37.28 -34.15
C LEU A 592 17.59 38.32 -35.26
N GLU A 593 16.34 38.37 -35.75
CA GLU A 593 15.92 39.44 -36.65
C GLU A 593 16.04 40.80 -35.95
N GLU A 594 16.52 41.81 -36.68
CA GLU A 594 16.70 43.16 -36.17
C GLU A 594 15.32 43.75 -35.79
N VAL A 595 15.14 44.10 -34.51
CA VAL A 595 13.94 44.79 -34.04
C VAL A 595 13.96 46.23 -34.55
N ILE A 596 12.97 46.59 -35.37
CA ILE A 596 12.90 47.93 -35.96
C ILE A 596 12.20 48.86 -34.98
N VAL A 597 12.95 49.81 -34.45
CA VAL A 597 12.49 50.83 -33.49
C VAL A 597 12.58 52.22 -34.09
N ASP A 598 11.45 52.93 -34.09
CA ASP A 598 11.40 54.36 -34.46
C ASP A 598 10.92 55.19 -33.27
N LYS A 599 11.71 56.18 -32.89
CA LYS A 599 11.43 57.03 -31.73
C LYS A 599 10.06 57.73 -31.76
N ASN A 600 9.55 58.02 -32.95
CA ASN A 600 8.30 58.77 -33.11
C ASN A 600 7.07 57.86 -33.28
N VAL A 601 7.29 56.58 -33.59
CA VAL A 601 6.21 55.65 -33.99
C VAL A 601 6.12 54.46 -33.07
N THR A 602 7.27 53.92 -32.60
CA THR A 602 7.27 52.70 -31.74
C THR A 602 6.54 52.96 -30.42
N PRO A 603 5.47 52.26 -30.13
CA PRO A 603 4.78 52.35 -28.84
C PRO A 603 5.57 51.64 -27.76
N VAL A 604 5.71 52.29 -26.61
CA VAL A 604 6.35 51.72 -25.41
C VAL A 604 5.31 51.53 -24.32
N TYR A 605 5.32 50.35 -23.70
CA TYR A 605 4.49 50.01 -22.55
C TYR A 605 5.39 49.85 -21.32
N ILE A 606 5.20 50.67 -20.30
CA ILE A 606 5.98 50.63 -19.06
C ILE A 606 5.06 50.09 -17.94
N TYR A 607 5.49 49.01 -17.31
CA TYR A 607 4.82 48.42 -16.17
C TYR A 607 5.73 48.49 -14.94
N ILE A 608 5.24 49.15 -13.89
CA ILE A 608 5.98 49.25 -12.61
C ILE A 608 5.17 48.47 -11.55
N VAL A 609 5.78 47.44 -11.00
CA VAL A 609 5.14 46.59 -9.99
C VAL A 609 5.74 46.94 -8.62
N CYS A 610 4.95 47.57 -7.77
CA CYS A 610 5.39 48.03 -6.44
C CYS A 610 4.19 48.22 -5.49
N ASP A 611 4.46 48.38 -4.18
CA ASP A 611 3.42 48.84 -3.25
C ASP A 611 3.15 50.35 -3.45
N ILE A 612 1.89 50.74 -3.43
CA ILE A 612 1.46 52.13 -3.57
C ILE A 612 1.66 52.86 -2.24
N VAL A 613 2.85 53.40 -2.04
CA VAL A 613 3.22 54.16 -0.84
C VAL A 613 3.22 55.68 -1.14
N PRO A 614 3.17 56.56 -0.13
CA PRO A 614 3.09 58.04 -0.36
C PRO A 614 4.12 58.58 -1.33
N LYS A 615 5.33 58.03 -1.31
CA LYS A 615 6.39 58.49 -2.23
C LYS A 615 6.15 58.10 -3.70
N ILE A 616 5.54 56.94 -3.93
CA ILE A 616 5.10 56.49 -5.28
C ILE A 616 3.93 57.35 -5.76
N VAL A 617 3.02 57.74 -4.87
CA VAL A 617 1.92 58.67 -5.18
C VAL A 617 2.46 60.02 -5.63
N GLU A 618 3.47 60.55 -4.89
CA GLU A 618 4.16 61.81 -5.26
C GLU A 618 4.84 61.70 -6.64
N PHE A 619 5.58 60.65 -6.90
CA PHE A 619 6.22 60.41 -8.19
C PHE A 619 5.22 60.29 -9.34
N ALA A 620 4.11 59.60 -9.11
CA ALA A 620 3.01 59.48 -10.09
C ALA A 620 2.39 60.84 -10.39
N GLY A 621 2.20 61.69 -9.36
CA GLY A 621 1.72 63.07 -9.51
C GLY A 621 2.66 63.93 -10.36
N PHE A 622 3.99 63.91 -10.10
CA PHE A 622 4.98 64.63 -10.89
C PHE A 622 5.05 64.14 -12.35
N ALA A 623 4.81 62.83 -12.57
CA ALA A 623 4.75 62.24 -13.90
C ALA A 623 3.41 62.48 -14.62
N GLY A 624 2.44 63.17 -14.01
CA GLY A 624 1.12 63.43 -14.58
C GLY A 624 0.25 62.19 -14.72
N LEU A 625 0.48 61.13 -13.92
CA LEU A 625 -0.28 59.91 -13.98
C LEU A 625 -1.58 60.03 -13.16
N SER A 626 -2.67 59.45 -13.69
CA SER A 626 -3.98 59.40 -13.04
C SER A 626 -4.09 58.13 -12.21
N ILE A 627 -4.82 58.18 -11.09
CA ILE A 627 -5.14 57.01 -10.28
C ILE A 627 -6.04 56.04 -11.06
N SER A 628 -5.79 54.74 -10.96
CA SER A 628 -6.64 53.72 -11.59
C SER A 628 -8.03 53.69 -10.94
N PRO A 629 -9.09 53.34 -11.67
CA PRO A 629 -10.47 53.27 -11.15
C PRO A 629 -10.62 52.38 -9.90
N ASP A 630 -9.84 51.33 -9.81
CA ASP A 630 -9.81 50.40 -8.66
C ASP A 630 -8.96 50.85 -7.49
N LYS A 631 -8.31 52.03 -7.63
CA LYS A 631 -7.39 52.63 -6.65
C LYS A 631 -6.19 51.76 -6.28
N GLN A 632 -5.85 50.80 -7.12
CA GLN A 632 -4.72 49.87 -6.86
C GLN A 632 -3.47 50.20 -7.72
N GLY A 633 -3.45 51.33 -8.40
CA GLY A 633 -2.34 51.74 -9.24
C GLY A 633 -2.54 53.12 -9.85
N TYR A 634 -1.66 53.45 -10.79
CA TYR A 634 -1.67 54.69 -11.55
C TYR A 634 -1.41 54.40 -13.02
N PHE A 635 -1.94 55.21 -13.92
CA PHE A 635 -1.71 55.06 -15.35
C PHE A 635 -1.65 56.42 -16.04
N GLY A 636 -1.01 56.45 -17.18
CA GLY A 636 -0.93 57.67 -18.01
C GLY A 636 -0.08 57.48 -19.26
N TYR A 637 0.03 58.54 -20.03
CA TYR A 637 0.77 58.53 -21.29
C TYR A 637 1.81 59.63 -21.31
N ASN A 638 3.03 59.27 -21.66
CA ASN A 638 4.15 60.22 -21.85
C ASN A 638 4.42 60.39 -23.35
N SER A 639 4.05 61.54 -23.89
CA SER A 639 4.17 61.85 -25.31
C SER A 639 5.63 61.98 -25.80
N GLN A 640 6.58 62.31 -24.92
CA GLN A 640 8.00 62.45 -25.28
C GLN A 640 8.65 61.10 -25.66
N TYR A 641 8.14 60.00 -25.03
CA TYR A 641 8.68 58.65 -25.22
C TYR A 641 7.67 57.74 -25.91
N ASN A 642 6.53 58.27 -26.41
CA ASN A 642 5.42 57.46 -26.93
C ASN A 642 5.07 56.29 -25.97
N ALA A 643 5.09 56.58 -24.66
CA ALA A 643 5.03 55.57 -23.62
C ALA A 643 3.71 55.59 -22.84
N TYR A 644 3.01 54.49 -22.83
CA TYR A 644 1.96 54.19 -21.86
C TYR A 644 2.60 53.65 -20.58
N ILE A 645 2.30 54.29 -19.46
CA ILE A 645 2.89 53.96 -18.14
C ILE A 645 1.75 53.42 -17.25
N GLU A 646 1.97 52.29 -16.65
CA GLU A 646 1.07 51.70 -15.66
C GLU A 646 1.85 51.27 -14.42
N ILE A 647 1.45 51.81 -13.27
CA ILE A 647 1.93 51.36 -11.95
C ILE A 647 0.89 50.44 -11.37
N LYS A 648 1.26 49.21 -11.08
CA LYS A 648 0.39 48.16 -10.48
C LYS A 648 0.87 47.79 -9.09
N SER A 649 -0.04 47.80 -8.12
CA SER A 649 0.26 47.16 -6.85
C SER A 649 0.39 45.63 -7.02
N PHE A 650 1.17 44.97 -6.16
CA PHE A 650 1.23 43.50 -6.14
C PHE A 650 -0.15 42.87 -5.99
N LYS A 651 -1.03 43.51 -5.19
CA LYS A 651 -2.41 43.06 -5.02
C LYS A 651 -3.18 43.15 -6.34
N LYS A 652 -3.00 44.21 -7.13
CA LYS A 652 -3.66 44.34 -8.43
C LYS A 652 -3.21 43.25 -9.40
N VAL A 653 -1.91 42.94 -9.46
CA VAL A 653 -1.38 41.86 -10.32
C VAL A 653 -2.08 40.55 -9.97
N ILE A 654 -2.22 40.22 -8.67
CA ILE A 654 -2.88 39.01 -8.19
C ILE A 654 -4.38 39.00 -8.54
N ASP A 655 -5.07 40.10 -8.25
CA ASP A 655 -6.51 40.23 -8.49
C ASP A 655 -6.83 40.14 -10.00
N ASP A 656 -6.06 40.76 -10.84
CA ASP A 656 -6.18 40.70 -12.31
C ASP A 656 -5.92 39.29 -12.82
N ALA A 657 -4.88 38.60 -12.31
CA ALA A 657 -4.58 37.23 -12.69
C ALA A 657 -5.68 36.24 -12.24
N LYS A 658 -6.20 36.41 -11.03
CA LYS A 658 -7.36 35.62 -10.52
C LYS A 658 -8.58 35.84 -11.38
N MET A 659 -8.86 37.10 -11.74
CA MET A 659 -10.03 37.47 -12.56
C MET A 659 -9.96 36.84 -13.96
N ARG A 660 -8.79 36.92 -14.63
CA ARG A 660 -8.59 36.30 -15.96
C ARG A 660 -8.80 34.79 -15.94
N ASN A 661 -8.44 34.12 -14.84
CA ASN A 661 -8.58 32.67 -14.70
C ASN A 661 -9.87 32.23 -13.98
N GLN A 662 -10.72 33.15 -13.52
CA GLN A 662 -11.88 32.87 -12.66
C GLN A 662 -12.87 31.86 -13.24
N ILE A 663 -13.16 31.95 -14.55
CA ILE A 663 -14.10 31.04 -15.22
C ILE A 663 -13.58 29.61 -15.17
N PHE A 664 -12.27 29.44 -15.43
CA PHE A 664 -11.62 28.12 -15.39
C PHE A 664 -11.60 27.56 -13.97
N PHE A 665 -11.25 28.39 -12.97
CA PHE A 665 -11.25 27.98 -11.56
C PHE A 665 -12.66 27.52 -11.12
N LYS A 666 -13.71 28.25 -11.46
CA LYS A 666 -15.09 27.87 -11.15
C LYS A 666 -15.49 26.56 -11.82
N LYS A 667 -15.15 26.35 -13.11
CA LYS A 667 -15.47 25.12 -13.82
C LYS A 667 -14.77 23.89 -13.23
N LEU A 668 -13.60 24.06 -12.64
CA LEU A 668 -12.86 22.99 -11.98
C LEU A 668 -13.22 22.81 -10.48
N GLY A 669 -14.10 23.68 -9.93
CA GLY A 669 -14.46 23.64 -8.52
C GLY A 669 -13.35 24.14 -7.59
N LEU A 670 -12.47 25.03 -8.09
CA LEU A 670 -11.33 25.59 -7.37
C LEU A 670 -11.63 26.97 -6.76
N SER A 671 -12.87 27.39 -6.69
CA SER A 671 -13.28 28.72 -6.18
C SER A 671 -13.21 28.82 -4.67
#